data_01fa68cea30ad2642fa2a4593b0b843a
#
_entry.id   01fa68cea30ad2642fa2a4593b0b843a
#
_cell.length_a   1.000
_cell.length_b   1.000
_cell.length_c   1.000
_cell.angle_alpha   90.00
_cell.angle_beta   90.00
_cell.angle_gamma   90.00
#
_symmetry.space_group_name_H-M   'P 1'
#
loop_
_entity.id
_entity.type
_entity.pdbx_description
1 polymer ?
#
loop_
_entity_poly.entity_id
_entity_poly.type
_entity_poly.pdbx_seq_one_letter_code
_entity_poly.pdbx_strand_id
1 'polypeptide(L)'
;MEMDDEEEEEEEEDSRRRNGKQASCELCRRDKVRCDHALPVCNRCKARGVSSQCFYHPAPLTRPKGRRIFPLAEGVSFDRARSTGPSESNTPVAADHVSPSRHKPLLPGYLGPTSFVSSLTDDMDLSPDSQGLEVETGQRVLPPYWVQKISEVLLALGDFSTIEELIREYYELSQSAVIASPFIFNSLASVKAICKERIASRDFDDFTSSLTVRIIQNTAETFVIPLTTQGADFHTLFTGPRTRLEIIGVICSLAGRACYFWLAQKKFDSQISRSQFTRKMLAASDAALQTCKILTPLNDLTIWLVHENLLLSHVANGVSSPHVWSRLGELSTDIFALGLHREPKGSTEIPGFMLESRRRQFAAAYQLDKNLATFLGRPPRIPWRYSDCRMPLDISDEALVADGLSLDSPQDGIVDSMGWNINGLFQRSSWLRVRFIISTFRDEILEISLQGMAPSTVRLLEDISNRCHSAWESLPIHLRYNPQSWDNSLPAAVCLMPIFSYLAYLCNDFLIQRLLAEKNNPRGNAALLSVSSDILSTVLRLGTQREHRVDLRQDFTLTILLYGFPSASILIKALQHHKRSGEPFLYEGSRSALIRNLSVFIAHLEAFSHPDNVSYALFQRASQAFSKIIDEILEPGSVAPDTEFEEVSLFDYDQMIDMDGLDWFSTMDFGVAFNQWLF
;
A
#
# COMPACT_ATOMS: atom_id res chain seq x y z
N MET A 1 -19.59 -26.42 -50.77
CA MET A 1 -18.30 -27.09 -51.07
C MET A 1 -17.16 -26.08 -51.10
N GLU A 2 -17.41 -24.86 -50.57
CA GLU A 2 -16.41 -23.80 -50.43
C GLU A 2 -16.20 -23.35 -48.94
N MET A 3 -16.92 -23.96 -47.99
CA MET A 3 -16.74 -23.68 -46.55
C MET A 3 -15.87 -24.70 -45.82
N ASP A 4 -15.62 -25.86 -46.38
CA ASP A 4 -14.80 -26.90 -45.72
C ASP A 4 -13.31 -26.75 -46.02
N ASP A 5 -12.95 -26.02 -47.08
CA ASP A 5 -11.55 -25.80 -47.47
C ASP A 5 -10.89 -24.65 -46.64
N GLU A 6 -11.64 -23.66 -46.12
CA GLU A 6 -11.12 -22.57 -45.28
C GLU A 6 -10.85 -23.03 -43.83
N GLU A 7 -11.64 -23.96 -43.29
CA GLU A 7 -11.38 -24.53 -41.95
C GLU A 7 -10.17 -25.48 -41.91
N GLU A 8 -9.90 -26.21 -43.02
CA GLU A 8 -8.68 -27.04 -43.10
C GLU A 8 -7.39 -26.20 -43.23
N GLU A 9 -7.42 -25.06 -43.93
CA GLU A 9 -6.28 -24.13 -44.02
C GLU A 9 -5.97 -23.42 -42.67
N GLU A 10 -6.98 -23.05 -41.88
CA GLU A 10 -6.79 -22.44 -40.55
C GLU A 10 -6.22 -23.45 -39.51
N GLU A 11 -6.61 -24.74 -39.58
CA GLU A 11 -6.01 -25.77 -38.69
C GLU A 11 -4.56 -26.12 -39.06
N GLU A 12 -4.12 -25.95 -40.30
CA GLU A 12 -2.74 -26.19 -40.72
C GLU A 12 -1.78 -25.07 -40.28
N GLU A 13 -2.24 -23.83 -40.17
CA GLU A 13 -1.38 -22.69 -39.76
C GLU A 13 -1.04 -22.70 -38.26
N ASP A 14 -1.90 -23.26 -37.42
CA ASP A 14 -1.73 -23.25 -35.95
C ASP A 14 -0.74 -24.33 -35.45
N SER A 15 -0.37 -25.28 -36.31
CA SER A 15 0.57 -26.38 -35.97
C SER A 15 2.05 -26.06 -36.23
N ARG A 16 2.37 -24.89 -36.79
CA ARG A 16 3.74 -24.48 -37.14
C ARG A 16 4.47 -23.78 -36.02
N ARG A 17 5.76 -24.04 -35.87
CA ARG A 17 6.63 -23.32 -34.94
C ARG A 17 6.86 -21.87 -35.42
N ARG A 18 7.30 -20.99 -34.49
CA ARG A 18 7.64 -19.59 -34.76
C ARG A 18 8.64 -19.37 -35.92
N ASN A 19 9.34 -20.42 -36.36
CA ASN A 19 10.29 -20.43 -37.50
C ASN A 19 9.65 -21.04 -38.78
N GLY A 20 8.33 -21.18 -38.84
CA GLY A 20 7.58 -21.69 -39.98
C GLY A 20 7.70 -23.22 -40.21
N LYS A 21 8.42 -23.97 -39.35
CA LYS A 21 8.57 -25.41 -39.46
C LYS A 21 7.50 -26.17 -38.67
N GLN A 22 7.02 -27.29 -39.20
CA GLN A 22 6.06 -28.16 -38.52
C GLN A 22 6.61 -28.67 -37.17
N ALA A 23 5.73 -28.74 -36.17
CA ALA A 23 6.05 -29.23 -34.84
C ALA A 23 6.16 -30.78 -34.84
N SER A 24 7.09 -31.34 -34.09
CA SER A 24 7.15 -32.79 -33.86
C SER A 24 6.08 -33.26 -32.91
N CYS A 25 5.53 -34.47 -33.08
CA CYS A 25 4.59 -35.02 -32.10
C CYS A 25 5.22 -35.09 -30.70
N GLU A 26 4.40 -35.02 -29.65
CA GLU A 26 4.87 -34.96 -28.25
C GLU A 26 5.76 -36.15 -27.88
N LEU A 27 5.43 -37.37 -28.34
CA LEU A 27 6.21 -38.56 -28.06
C LEU A 27 7.62 -38.49 -28.66
N CYS A 28 7.74 -38.11 -29.93
CA CYS A 28 9.04 -37.96 -30.60
C CYS A 28 9.84 -36.80 -29.98
N ARG A 29 9.17 -35.74 -29.55
CA ARG A 29 9.78 -34.60 -28.87
C ARG A 29 10.34 -34.99 -27.50
N ARG A 30 9.56 -35.71 -26.69
CA ARG A 30 9.98 -36.21 -25.37
C ARG A 30 11.15 -37.16 -25.46
N ASP A 31 11.08 -38.09 -26.43
CA ASP A 31 12.12 -39.09 -26.63
C ASP A 31 13.35 -38.57 -27.42
N LYS A 32 13.33 -37.23 -27.75
CA LYS A 32 14.41 -36.53 -28.51
C LYS A 32 14.80 -37.24 -29.82
N VAL A 33 13.82 -37.81 -30.53
CA VAL A 33 14.02 -38.47 -31.79
C VAL A 33 13.41 -37.69 -32.97
N ARG A 34 13.91 -37.88 -34.18
CA ARG A 34 13.42 -37.18 -35.38
C ARG A 34 12.00 -37.64 -35.69
N CYS A 35 11.06 -36.73 -35.82
CA CYS A 35 9.70 -36.95 -36.29
C CYS A 35 9.58 -36.66 -37.79
N ASP A 36 8.80 -37.46 -38.52
CA ASP A 36 8.52 -37.28 -39.94
C ASP A 36 7.28 -36.42 -40.21
N HIS A 37 6.61 -35.98 -39.16
CA HIS A 37 5.45 -35.08 -39.19
C HIS A 37 4.22 -35.57 -39.93
N ALA A 38 4.11 -36.87 -40.26
CA ALA A 38 2.92 -37.43 -40.90
C ALA A 38 1.70 -37.37 -39.95
N LEU A 39 0.57 -36.91 -40.48
CA LEU A 39 -0.69 -36.83 -39.77
C LEU A 39 -1.60 -38.01 -40.18
N PRO A 40 -2.51 -38.49 -39.34
CA PRO A 40 -2.70 -38.10 -37.90
C PRO A 40 -1.65 -38.77 -36.96
N VAL A 41 -0.88 -39.74 -37.47
CA VAL A 41 0.14 -40.47 -36.67
C VAL A 41 1.44 -40.51 -37.45
N CYS A 42 2.54 -40.04 -36.88
CA CYS A 42 3.84 -40.10 -37.54
C CYS A 42 4.31 -41.54 -37.75
N ASN A 43 4.99 -41.82 -38.90
CA ASN A 43 5.44 -43.17 -39.27
C ASN A 43 6.34 -43.78 -38.23
N ARG A 44 7.09 -42.97 -37.50
CA ARG A 44 7.98 -43.46 -36.42
C ARG A 44 7.19 -44.01 -35.23
N CYS A 45 6.11 -43.32 -34.77
CA CYS A 45 5.23 -43.82 -33.73
C CYS A 45 4.47 -45.06 -34.21
N LYS A 46 4.07 -45.09 -35.48
CA LYS A 46 3.42 -46.24 -36.11
C LYS A 46 4.34 -47.47 -36.14
N ALA A 47 5.62 -47.32 -36.57
CA ALA A 47 6.60 -48.38 -36.58
C ALA A 47 6.97 -48.89 -35.17
N ARG A 48 6.83 -48.07 -34.14
CA ARG A 48 7.07 -48.43 -32.73
C ARG A 48 5.86 -49.02 -32.02
N GLY A 49 4.71 -49.17 -32.69
CA GLY A 49 3.47 -49.72 -32.11
C GLY A 49 2.79 -48.80 -31.10
N VAL A 50 3.15 -47.52 -31.05
CA VAL A 50 2.64 -46.54 -30.07
C VAL A 50 1.74 -45.48 -30.74
N SER A 51 1.03 -45.87 -31.77
CA SER A 51 0.14 -44.96 -32.54
C SER A 51 -0.88 -44.24 -31.70
N SER A 52 -1.46 -44.85 -30.66
CA SER A 52 -2.43 -44.26 -29.77
C SER A 52 -1.87 -43.13 -28.86
N GLN A 53 -0.55 -43.03 -28.75
CA GLN A 53 0.11 -42.01 -27.97
C GLN A 53 0.76 -40.91 -28.84
N CYS A 54 0.60 -41.01 -30.15
CA CYS A 54 1.10 -40.00 -31.07
C CYS A 54 0.15 -38.84 -31.11
N PHE A 55 0.55 -37.75 -30.48
CA PHE A 55 -0.25 -36.54 -30.39
C PHE A 55 0.57 -35.32 -30.81
N TYR A 56 0.00 -34.47 -31.65
CA TYR A 56 0.56 -33.21 -32.07
C TYR A 56 -0.11 -32.13 -31.24
N HIS A 57 0.67 -31.40 -30.45
CA HIS A 57 0.16 -30.33 -29.60
C HIS A 57 -0.26 -29.12 -30.46
N PRO A 58 -1.50 -28.59 -30.35
CA PRO A 58 -1.96 -27.51 -31.22
C PRO A 58 -1.18 -26.20 -31.02
N ALA A 59 -0.53 -25.99 -29.88
CA ALA A 59 0.28 -24.80 -29.61
C ALA A 59 1.64 -25.15 -28.96
N PRO A 60 2.60 -25.74 -29.69
CA PRO A 60 3.86 -26.19 -29.11
C PRO A 60 4.77 -24.99 -28.79
N LEU A 61 4.81 -24.55 -27.52
CA LEU A 61 5.73 -23.53 -27.02
C LEU A 61 5.58 -22.11 -27.60
N THR A 62 4.46 -21.79 -28.24
CA THR A 62 4.15 -20.42 -28.65
C THR A 62 3.24 -19.76 -27.63
N ARG A 63 3.59 -18.55 -27.16
CA ARG A 63 2.63 -17.68 -26.46
C ARG A 63 1.55 -17.29 -27.46
N PRO A 64 0.25 -17.51 -27.17
CA PRO A 64 -0.79 -17.07 -28.07
C PRO A 64 -0.75 -15.54 -28.21
N LYS A 65 -0.64 -15.02 -29.40
CA LYS A 65 -1.04 -13.66 -29.76
C LYS A 65 -2.55 -13.69 -29.89
N GLY A 66 -3.27 -13.31 -28.86
CA GLY A 66 -4.72 -13.22 -28.93
C GLY A 66 -5.39 -13.38 -27.58
N ARG A 67 -6.24 -12.47 -27.29
CA ARG A 67 -7.19 -12.38 -26.19
C ARG A 67 -7.69 -13.76 -25.75
N ARG A 68 -7.25 -14.25 -24.60
CA ARG A 68 -7.97 -15.33 -23.93
C ARG A 68 -9.18 -14.71 -23.25
N ILE A 69 -10.33 -14.84 -23.89
CA ILE A 69 -11.62 -14.79 -23.21
C ILE A 69 -11.72 -16.13 -22.47
N PHE A 70 -11.55 -16.12 -21.16
CA PHE A 70 -11.98 -17.26 -20.35
C PHE A 70 -13.51 -17.23 -20.36
N PRO A 71 -14.21 -18.33 -20.75
CA PRO A 71 -15.63 -18.40 -20.48
C PRO A 71 -15.80 -18.36 -18.96
N LEU A 72 -16.50 -17.33 -18.48
CA LEU A 72 -17.02 -17.32 -17.12
C LEU A 72 -17.93 -18.54 -17.00
N ALA A 73 -17.59 -19.46 -16.14
CA ALA A 73 -18.50 -20.50 -15.71
C ALA A 73 -19.74 -19.83 -15.11
N GLU A 74 -20.88 -20.07 -15.71
CA GLU A 74 -22.17 -19.64 -15.23
C GLU A 74 -22.39 -20.13 -13.80
N GLY A 75 -22.72 -19.19 -12.93
CA GLY A 75 -23.56 -19.31 -11.76
C GLY A 75 -23.36 -20.52 -10.86
N VAL A 76 -22.48 -20.43 -9.86
CA VAL A 76 -22.70 -21.12 -8.61
C VAL A 76 -23.11 -20.07 -7.59
N SER A 77 -24.43 -19.91 -7.44
CA SER A 77 -25.03 -19.19 -6.33
C SER A 77 -24.74 -19.95 -5.03
N PHE A 78 -23.95 -19.37 -4.17
CA PHE A 78 -23.85 -19.85 -2.79
C PHE A 78 -25.08 -19.39 -2.02
N ASP A 79 -26.13 -20.20 -2.06
CA ASP A 79 -27.24 -20.12 -1.13
C ASP A 79 -26.71 -20.40 0.28
N ARG A 80 -26.89 -19.41 1.13
CA ARG A 80 -26.61 -19.43 2.55
C ARG A 80 -27.67 -20.26 3.26
N ALA A 81 -27.54 -21.59 3.22
CA ALA A 81 -28.41 -22.49 3.99
C ALA A 81 -28.12 -22.29 5.47
N ARG A 82 -29.07 -21.68 6.18
CA ARG A 82 -29.25 -21.78 7.62
C ARG A 82 -29.61 -23.21 7.94
N SER A 83 -28.73 -23.96 8.56
CA SER A 83 -29.12 -25.23 9.24
C SER A 83 -29.32 -24.94 10.71
N THR A 84 -30.60 -25.01 11.11
CA THR A 84 -31.06 -25.24 12.47
C THR A 84 -30.62 -26.63 12.93
N GLY A 85 -30.08 -26.71 14.16
CA GLY A 85 -29.71 -27.97 14.77
C GLY A 85 -30.88 -28.86 15.13
N PRO A 86 -30.58 -30.05 15.62
CA PRO A 86 -30.96 -30.32 16.99
C PRO A 86 -30.01 -31.19 17.83
N SER A 87 -30.13 -30.91 19.15
CA SER A 87 -30.13 -31.76 20.33
C SER A 87 -28.97 -32.72 20.63
N GLU A 88 -28.36 -32.36 21.72
CA GLU A 88 -27.90 -33.10 22.90
C GLU A 88 -27.83 -34.64 22.88
N SER A 89 -26.62 -35.14 23.17
CA SER A 89 -26.49 -36.29 24.09
C SER A 89 -25.19 -36.16 24.89
N ASN A 90 -25.37 -35.98 26.20
CA ASN A 90 -24.35 -36.03 27.24
C ASN A 90 -23.77 -37.42 27.37
N THR A 91 -22.44 -37.54 27.35
CA THR A 91 -21.71 -38.50 28.17
C THR A 91 -20.35 -37.91 28.56
N PRO A 92 -19.96 -37.97 29.84
CA PRO A 92 -18.69 -37.40 30.28
C PRO A 92 -17.58 -38.41 30.03
N VAL A 93 -16.58 -38.02 29.26
CA VAL A 93 -15.30 -38.74 29.16
C VAL A 93 -14.23 -37.93 29.87
N ALA A 94 -13.48 -38.64 30.68
CA ALA A 94 -12.46 -38.16 31.60
C ALA A 94 -11.42 -37.22 30.92
N ALA A 95 -11.03 -36.22 31.69
CA ALA A 95 -9.96 -35.32 31.34
C ALA A 95 -8.61 -36.05 31.45
N ASP A 96 -8.05 -36.43 30.31
CA ASP A 96 -6.61 -36.71 30.21
C ASP A 96 -5.86 -35.43 29.96
N HIS A 97 -4.96 -35.10 30.86
CA HIS A 97 -4.00 -34.01 30.75
C HIS A 97 -3.04 -34.34 29.62
N VAL A 98 -3.35 -33.85 28.42
CA VAL A 98 -2.38 -33.81 27.29
C VAL A 98 -1.56 -32.56 27.43
N SER A 99 -0.31 -32.70 27.82
CA SER A 99 0.71 -31.67 27.75
C SER A 99 0.85 -31.22 26.29
N PRO A 100 0.90 -29.90 25.96
CA PRO A 100 1.07 -29.45 24.61
C PRO A 100 2.46 -29.83 24.12
N SER A 101 2.55 -30.77 23.20
CA SER A 101 3.78 -31.11 22.47
C SER A 101 4.23 -29.94 21.64
N ARG A 102 5.39 -29.37 21.99
CA ARG A 102 6.06 -28.31 21.25
C ARG A 102 6.63 -28.88 19.94
N HIS A 103 5.84 -29.00 18.91
CA HIS A 103 6.36 -29.24 17.58
C HIS A 103 6.92 -27.93 17.01
N LYS A 104 8.24 -27.86 16.82
CA LYS A 104 8.86 -26.78 16.03
C LYS A 104 8.36 -26.94 14.58
N PRO A 105 7.79 -25.90 13.94
CA PRO A 105 7.37 -25.99 12.55
C PRO A 105 8.59 -26.28 11.66
N LEU A 106 8.44 -27.20 10.71
CA LEU A 106 9.46 -27.57 9.73
C LEU A 106 9.90 -26.39 8.86
N LEU A 107 9.03 -25.40 8.69
CA LEU A 107 9.34 -24.13 8.00
C LEU A 107 8.85 -22.97 8.86
N PRO A 108 9.65 -21.89 9.03
CA PRO A 108 9.21 -20.71 9.73
C PRO A 108 8.20 -19.92 8.88
N GLY A 109 7.09 -19.48 9.50
CA GLY A 109 6.10 -18.63 8.89
C GLY A 109 4.72 -19.25 8.71
N TYR A 110 3.81 -18.49 8.11
CA TYR A 110 2.44 -18.90 7.85
C TYR A 110 2.37 -19.92 6.70
N LEU A 111 1.73 -21.05 6.96
CA LEU A 111 1.41 -22.06 5.97
C LEU A 111 -0.10 -22.12 5.78
N GLY A 112 -0.57 -21.87 4.56
CA GLY A 112 -1.99 -21.91 4.22
C GLY A 112 -2.54 -23.33 4.05
N PRO A 113 -3.85 -23.50 3.91
CA PRO A 113 -4.53 -24.81 3.89
C PRO A 113 -4.17 -25.68 2.67
N THR A 114 -3.51 -25.13 1.66
CA THR A 114 -3.03 -25.86 0.47
C THR A 114 -1.56 -26.25 0.57
N SER A 115 -0.92 -26.00 1.73
CA SER A 115 0.48 -26.35 1.94
C SER A 115 0.66 -27.86 2.08
N PHE A 116 1.50 -28.46 1.26
CA PHE A 116 1.88 -29.86 1.41
C PHE A 116 2.64 -30.13 2.72
N VAL A 117 3.31 -29.10 3.26
CA VAL A 117 4.05 -29.23 4.52
C VAL A 117 3.10 -29.32 5.70
N SER A 118 2.01 -28.56 5.72
CA SER A 118 0.99 -28.67 6.78
C SER A 118 0.31 -30.03 6.79
N SER A 119 0.05 -30.61 5.62
CA SER A 119 -0.54 -31.96 5.51
C SER A 119 0.39 -33.05 6.04
N LEU A 120 1.70 -32.85 5.98
CA LEU A 120 2.68 -33.82 6.50
C LEU A 120 2.82 -33.75 8.04
N THR A 121 2.54 -32.60 8.63
CA THR A 121 2.63 -32.40 10.10
C THR A 121 1.41 -32.92 10.83
N ASP A 122 0.23 -32.95 10.19
CA ASP A 122 -1.02 -33.44 10.79
C ASP A 122 -1.13 -34.96 10.81
N ASP A 123 -0.47 -35.66 9.86
CA ASP A 123 -0.61 -37.12 9.68
C ASP A 123 0.60 -37.93 10.21
N MET A 124 1.71 -37.30 10.52
CA MET A 124 2.90 -37.99 11.02
C MET A 124 3.12 -37.66 12.50
N ASP A 125 2.78 -38.63 13.34
CA ASP A 125 3.29 -38.74 14.72
C ASP A 125 4.81 -38.98 14.64
N LEU A 126 5.56 -37.95 14.28
CA LEU A 126 7.02 -37.98 14.23
C LEU A 126 7.50 -38.03 15.68
N SER A 127 7.71 -39.25 16.18
CA SER A 127 8.32 -39.51 17.47
C SER A 127 9.59 -38.66 17.66
N PRO A 128 9.87 -38.19 18.89
CA PRO A 128 11.00 -37.30 19.18
C PRO A 128 12.40 -37.92 18.97
N ASP A 129 12.49 -39.16 18.49
CA ASP A 129 13.75 -39.87 18.27
C ASP A 129 14.42 -39.66 16.90
N SER A 130 13.79 -38.93 15.99
CA SER A 130 14.53 -38.45 14.81
C SER A 130 15.51 -37.36 15.28
N GLN A 131 16.75 -37.74 15.43
CA GLN A 131 17.90 -36.87 15.64
C GLN A 131 17.75 -35.67 14.71
N GLY A 132 17.28 -34.55 15.27
CA GLY A 132 17.09 -33.32 14.54
C GLY A 132 18.42 -33.04 13.83
N LEU A 133 18.34 -32.76 12.54
CA LEU A 133 19.31 -31.90 11.91
C LEU A 133 19.34 -30.64 12.80
N GLU A 134 20.20 -30.66 13.80
CA GLU A 134 20.67 -29.47 14.46
C GLU A 134 21.18 -28.62 13.31
N VAL A 135 20.37 -27.66 12.86
CA VAL A 135 20.92 -26.54 12.13
C VAL A 135 21.93 -25.99 13.10
N GLU A 136 23.19 -26.36 12.86
CA GLU A 136 24.31 -25.85 13.64
C GLU A 136 24.11 -24.36 13.76
N THR A 137 23.70 -23.89 14.92
CA THR A 137 23.83 -22.52 15.37
C THR A 137 25.31 -22.25 15.63
N GLY A 138 26.15 -22.67 14.69
CA GLY A 138 27.51 -22.19 14.59
C GLY A 138 27.40 -20.69 14.49
N GLN A 139 28.09 -19.97 15.38
CA GLN A 139 28.21 -18.52 15.33
C GLN A 139 28.39 -18.12 13.87
N ARG A 140 27.32 -17.60 13.25
CA ARG A 140 27.42 -17.07 11.89
C ARG A 140 28.34 -15.87 11.97
N VAL A 141 29.62 -16.11 11.72
CA VAL A 141 30.61 -15.03 11.62
C VAL A 141 30.21 -14.19 10.42
N LEU A 142 29.66 -13.01 10.67
CA LEU A 142 29.36 -12.08 9.61
C LEU A 142 30.63 -11.65 8.90
N PRO A 143 30.61 -11.56 7.56
CA PRO A 143 31.71 -10.95 6.82
C PRO A 143 32.04 -9.55 7.38
N PRO A 144 33.30 -9.14 7.41
CA PRO A 144 33.74 -7.84 7.95
C PRO A 144 32.96 -6.65 7.39
N TYR A 145 32.53 -6.74 6.14
CA TYR A 145 31.68 -5.74 5.50
C TYR A 145 30.39 -5.45 6.28
N TRP A 146 29.67 -6.47 6.74
CA TRP A 146 28.42 -6.29 7.49
C TRP A 146 28.66 -5.75 8.89
N VAL A 147 29.75 -6.16 9.54
CA VAL A 147 30.17 -5.61 10.84
C VAL A 147 30.44 -4.12 10.70
N GLN A 148 31.16 -3.72 9.65
CA GLN A 148 31.40 -2.32 9.34
C GLN A 148 30.07 -1.56 9.10
N LYS A 149 29.14 -2.13 8.33
CA LYS A 149 27.82 -1.51 8.08
C LYS A 149 27.02 -1.28 9.35
N ILE A 150 27.02 -2.22 10.28
CA ILE A 150 26.36 -2.04 11.59
C ILE A 150 27.07 -0.94 12.40
N SER A 151 28.39 -0.89 12.37
CA SER A 151 29.13 0.20 13.04
C SER A 151 28.77 1.56 12.44
N GLU A 152 28.61 1.67 11.11
CA GLU A 152 28.15 2.89 10.43
C GLU A 152 26.71 3.26 10.87
N VAL A 153 25.82 2.28 11.06
CA VAL A 153 24.45 2.51 11.60
C VAL A 153 24.52 3.08 13.01
N LEU A 154 25.39 2.54 13.87
CA LEU A 154 25.58 3.05 15.23
C LEU A 154 26.21 4.46 15.24
N LEU A 155 27.09 4.76 14.31
CA LEU A 155 27.65 6.09 14.13
C LEU A 155 26.61 7.10 13.62
N ALA A 156 25.62 6.65 12.87
CA ALA A 156 24.52 7.50 12.43
C ALA A 156 23.68 8.06 13.59
N LEU A 157 23.65 7.37 14.73
CA LEU A 157 23.00 7.79 15.99
C LEU A 157 23.80 8.86 16.78
N GLY A 158 24.87 9.42 16.19
CA GLY A 158 25.77 10.33 16.92
C GLY A 158 25.09 11.54 17.57
N ASP A 159 24.16 12.17 16.87
CA ASP A 159 23.30 13.22 17.42
C ASP A 159 21.94 12.67 17.86
N PHE A 160 21.96 11.83 18.88
CA PHE A 160 20.74 11.18 19.37
C PHE A 160 19.74 12.19 19.98
N SER A 161 20.21 13.35 20.45
CA SER A 161 19.33 14.38 21.00
C SER A 161 18.37 14.90 19.93
N THR A 162 18.89 15.24 18.77
CA THR A 162 18.09 15.68 17.62
C THR A 162 17.15 14.56 17.13
N ILE A 163 17.64 13.31 17.07
CA ILE A 163 16.82 12.15 16.69
C ILE A 163 15.63 11.98 17.64
N GLU A 164 15.88 11.97 18.94
CA GLU A 164 14.82 11.83 19.96
C GLU A 164 13.78 12.95 19.85
N GLU A 165 14.24 14.18 19.73
CA GLU A 165 13.40 15.36 19.68
C GLU A 165 12.50 15.35 18.41
N LEU A 166 13.06 15.03 17.24
CA LEU A 166 12.31 14.89 16.00
C LEU A 166 11.23 13.81 16.09
N ILE A 167 11.55 12.66 16.67
CA ILE A 167 10.57 11.56 16.78
C ILE A 167 9.47 11.92 17.79
N ARG A 168 9.78 12.57 18.92
CA ARG A 168 8.77 13.01 19.88
C ARG A 168 7.82 14.02 19.26
N GLU A 169 8.34 15.05 18.60
CA GLU A 169 7.52 16.04 17.88
C GLU A 169 6.66 15.37 16.79
N TYR A 170 7.22 14.40 16.07
CA TYR A 170 6.45 13.64 15.07
C TYR A 170 5.25 12.93 15.71
N TYR A 171 5.43 12.27 16.85
CA TYR A 171 4.33 11.58 17.54
C TYR A 171 3.34 12.54 18.20
N GLU A 172 3.75 13.74 18.59
CA GLU A 172 2.84 14.77 19.12
C GLU A 172 1.91 15.31 18.03
N LEU A 173 2.40 15.46 16.81
CA LEU A 173 1.69 16.13 15.73
C LEU A 173 1.05 15.16 14.74
N SER A 174 1.69 14.05 14.43
CA SER A 174 1.19 13.09 13.44
C SER A 174 0.05 12.24 13.98
N GLN A 175 -1.04 12.19 13.23
CA GLN A 175 -2.18 11.29 13.48
C GLN A 175 -2.05 9.96 12.72
N SER A 176 -0.95 9.72 12.02
CA SER A 176 -0.78 8.58 11.11
C SER A 176 0.32 7.61 11.50
N ALA A 177 0.94 7.76 12.68
CA ALA A 177 1.89 6.77 13.19
C ALA A 177 1.20 5.43 13.46
N VAL A 178 1.78 4.35 12.94
CA VAL A 178 1.22 2.98 13.03
C VAL A 178 1.71 2.25 14.28
N ILE A 179 3.00 2.37 14.58
CA ILE A 179 3.59 1.80 15.79
C ILE A 179 3.17 2.68 16.98
N ALA A 180 2.62 2.05 18.01
CA ALA A 180 2.16 2.79 19.18
C ALA A 180 3.30 3.56 19.87
N SER A 181 3.00 4.81 20.26
CA SER A 181 3.98 5.74 20.86
C SER A 181 4.73 5.18 22.07
N PRO A 182 4.13 4.41 23.02
CA PRO A 182 4.87 3.87 24.15
C PRO A 182 5.99 2.91 23.73
N PHE A 183 5.79 2.10 22.69
CA PHE A 183 6.83 1.18 22.21
C PHE A 183 8.06 1.95 21.71
N ILE A 184 7.84 3.05 21.00
CA ILE A 184 8.92 3.87 20.46
C ILE A 184 9.57 4.72 21.55
N PHE A 185 8.79 5.37 22.41
CA PHE A 185 9.35 6.25 23.46
C PHE A 185 10.19 5.49 24.49
N ASN A 186 9.74 4.29 24.88
CA ASN A 186 10.51 3.43 25.77
C ASN A 186 11.80 2.93 25.09
N SER A 187 11.73 2.62 23.80
CA SER A 187 12.90 2.24 23.00
C SER A 187 13.90 3.39 22.85
N LEU A 188 13.42 4.63 22.60
CA LEU A 188 14.27 5.81 22.54
C LEU A 188 15.02 6.04 23.86
N ALA A 189 14.35 5.90 25.00
CA ALA A 189 14.98 6.05 26.31
C ALA A 189 16.13 5.03 26.51
N SER A 190 15.92 3.78 26.12
CA SER A 190 16.94 2.73 26.22
C SER A 190 18.11 2.95 25.26
N VAL A 191 17.85 3.32 24.00
CA VAL A 191 18.91 3.59 23.00
C VAL A 191 19.71 4.86 23.40
N LYS A 192 19.04 5.86 23.96
CA LYS A 192 19.71 7.06 24.51
C LYS A 192 20.74 6.72 25.60
N ALA A 193 20.40 5.78 26.49
CA ALA A 193 21.34 5.31 27.52
C ALA A 193 22.59 4.70 26.88
N ILE A 194 22.42 3.83 25.87
CA ILE A 194 23.54 3.23 25.14
C ILE A 194 24.40 4.29 24.43
N CYS A 195 23.78 5.30 23.81
CA CYS A 195 24.51 6.39 23.16
C CYS A 195 25.31 7.22 24.18
N LYS A 196 24.74 7.47 25.35
CA LYS A 196 25.46 8.18 26.45
C LYS A 196 26.65 7.37 26.98
N GLU A 197 26.49 6.07 27.22
CA GLU A 197 27.56 5.18 27.62
C GLU A 197 28.69 5.16 26.59
N ARG A 198 28.37 5.13 25.29
CA ARG A 198 29.36 5.19 24.22
C ARG A 198 30.15 6.48 24.23
N ILE A 199 29.53 7.64 24.46
CA ILE A 199 30.22 8.94 24.53
C ILE A 199 31.09 9.04 25.78
N ALA A 200 30.64 8.44 26.89
CA ALA A 200 31.37 8.46 28.16
C ALA A 200 32.53 7.44 28.22
N SER A 201 32.59 6.51 27.27
CA SER A 201 33.65 5.50 27.24
C SER A 201 35.01 6.13 26.94
N ARG A 202 36.06 5.66 27.67
CA ARG A 202 37.45 6.07 27.44
C ARG A 202 38.00 5.60 26.09
N ASP A 203 37.52 4.46 25.62
CA ASP A 203 37.83 3.90 24.31
C ASP A 203 36.53 3.78 23.53
N PHE A 204 36.28 4.75 22.64
CA PHE A 204 35.07 4.84 21.81
C PHE A 204 34.99 3.72 20.78
N ASP A 205 36.14 3.34 20.20
CA ASP A 205 36.17 2.35 19.10
C ASP A 205 36.02 0.93 19.68
N ASP A 206 36.64 0.62 20.81
CA ASP A 206 36.46 -0.68 21.46
C ASP A 206 35.03 -0.86 21.98
N PHE A 207 34.47 0.19 22.61
CA PHE A 207 33.05 0.16 23.02
C PHE A 207 32.11 -0.05 21.83
N THR A 208 32.32 0.66 20.71
CA THR A 208 31.49 0.53 19.51
C THR A 208 31.62 -0.86 18.92
N SER A 209 32.82 -1.44 18.91
CA SER A 209 33.06 -2.79 18.42
C SER A 209 32.36 -3.84 19.28
N SER A 210 32.48 -3.74 20.61
CA SER A 210 31.82 -4.62 21.58
C SER A 210 30.30 -4.52 21.47
N LEU A 211 29.75 -3.31 21.35
CA LEU A 211 28.33 -3.06 21.16
C LEU A 211 27.84 -3.67 19.84
N THR A 212 28.59 -3.52 18.75
CA THR A 212 28.28 -4.11 17.44
C THR A 212 28.15 -5.62 17.55
N VAL A 213 29.11 -6.30 18.18
CA VAL A 213 29.06 -7.75 18.37
C VAL A 213 27.83 -8.17 19.17
N ARG A 214 27.52 -7.47 20.25
CA ARG A 214 26.35 -7.74 21.09
C ARG A 214 25.04 -7.58 20.30
N ILE A 215 24.90 -6.52 19.49
CA ILE A 215 23.73 -6.30 18.67
C ILE A 215 23.58 -7.39 17.61
N ILE A 216 24.70 -7.84 17.00
CA ILE A 216 24.69 -8.97 16.06
C ILE A 216 24.15 -10.22 16.74
N GLN A 217 24.66 -10.56 17.91
CA GLN A 217 24.25 -11.74 18.67
C GLN A 217 22.75 -11.67 19.03
N ASN A 218 22.30 -10.55 19.60
CA ASN A 218 20.88 -10.35 19.93
C ASN A 218 19.97 -10.43 18.71
N THR A 219 20.39 -9.86 17.58
CA THR A 219 19.60 -9.87 16.35
C THR A 219 19.54 -11.26 15.73
N ALA A 220 20.59 -12.06 15.85
CA ALA A 220 20.63 -13.44 15.36
C ALA A 220 19.76 -14.41 16.19
N GLU A 221 19.47 -14.08 17.45
CA GLU A 221 18.56 -14.88 18.26
C GLU A 221 17.14 -14.82 17.70
N THR A 222 16.42 -15.95 17.75
CA THR A 222 15.01 -16.00 17.35
C THR A 222 14.17 -15.09 18.25
N PHE A 223 13.46 -14.15 17.65
CA PHE A 223 12.57 -13.25 18.38
C PHE A 223 11.29 -13.95 18.79
N VAL A 224 11.08 -14.14 20.09
CA VAL A 224 9.90 -14.79 20.65
C VAL A 224 9.22 -13.81 21.60
N ILE A 225 7.89 -13.69 21.49
CA ILE A 225 7.07 -12.86 22.37
C ILE A 225 6.29 -13.79 23.30
N PRO A 226 6.68 -13.92 24.59
CA PRO A 226 5.93 -14.73 25.55
C PRO A 226 4.49 -14.22 25.73
N LEU A 227 3.54 -15.13 25.92
CA LEU A 227 2.13 -14.76 26.18
C LEU A 227 1.94 -13.90 27.42
N THR A 228 2.85 -14.05 28.39
CA THR A 228 2.85 -13.28 29.64
C THR A 228 3.43 -11.89 29.49
N THR A 229 3.91 -11.52 28.30
CA THR A 229 4.50 -10.18 28.08
C THR A 229 3.42 -9.11 28.19
N GLN A 230 3.61 -8.15 29.05
CA GLN A 230 2.77 -6.96 29.16
C GLN A 230 3.14 -5.97 28.04
N GLY A 231 2.14 -5.21 27.55
CA GLY A 231 2.39 -4.21 26.51
C GLY A 231 3.39 -3.15 26.92
N ALA A 232 3.36 -2.70 28.18
CA ALA A 232 4.29 -1.72 28.73
C ALA A 232 5.75 -2.22 28.74
N ASP A 233 5.96 -3.53 28.93
CA ASP A 233 7.27 -4.15 29.05
C ASP A 233 7.80 -4.71 27.71
N PHE A 234 6.99 -4.71 26.67
CA PHE A 234 7.34 -5.31 25.38
C PHE A 234 8.67 -4.81 24.82
N HIS A 235 8.99 -3.52 25.02
CA HIS A 235 10.23 -2.93 24.55
C HIS A 235 11.49 -3.59 25.17
N THR A 236 11.39 -4.21 26.35
CA THR A 236 12.53 -4.86 27.03
C THR A 236 13.03 -6.11 26.30
N LEU A 237 12.20 -6.69 25.42
CA LEU A 237 12.58 -7.86 24.61
C LEU A 237 13.58 -7.52 23.50
N PHE A 238 13.70 -6.23 23.12
CA PHE A 238 14.53 -5.80 21.99
C PHE A 238 15.31 -4.50 22.24
N THR A 239 15.42 -4.07 23.51
CA THR A 239 16.19 -2.88 23.91
C THR A 239 17.05 -3.17 25.15
N GLY A 240 17.86 -2.20 25.57
CA GLY A 240 18.80 -2.36 26.68
C GLY A 240 19.88 -3.42 26.39
N PRO A 241 20.10 -4.38 27.29
CA PRO A 241 21.06 -5.47 27.06
C PRO A 241 20.68 -6.32 25.82
N ARG A 242 19.39 -6.40 25.49
CA ARG A 242 18.84 -7.16 24.36
C ARG A 242 18.64 -6.32 23.10
N THR A 243 19.30 -5.16 23.00
CA THR A 243 19.14 -4.27 21.84
C THR A 243 19.36 -5.01 20.54
N ARG A 244 18.37 -4.90 19.64
CA ARG A 244 18.36 -5.53 18.32
C ARG A 244 18.51 -4.46 17.22
N LEU A 245 19.02 -4.89 16.07
CA LEU A 245 19.27 -3.98 14.95
C LEU A 245 17.97 -3.46 14.32
N GLU A 246 16.88 -4.23 14.37
CA GLU A 246 15.58 -3.84 13.85
C GLU A 246 15.08 -2.53 14.45
N ILE A 247 15.13 -2.39 15.79
CA ILE A 247 14.62 -1.17 16.44
C ILE A 247 15.52 0.04 16.16
N ILE A 248 16.81 -0.15 15.98
CA ILE A 248 17.72 0.92 15.58
C ILE A 248 17.36 1.40 14.18
N GLY A 249 17.10 0.49 13.25
CA GLY A 249 16.65 0.81 11.89
C GLY A 249 15.30 1.53 11.87
N VAL A 250 14.35 1.13 12.72
CA VAL A 250 13.05 1.83 12.90
C VAL A 250 13.25 3.25 13.40
N ILE A 251 14.11 3.46 14.42
CA ILE A 251 14.44 4.79 14.94
C ILE A 251 15.05 5.67 13.84
N CYS A 252 15.99 5.15 13.06
CA CYS A 252 16.56 5.87 11.93
C CYS A 252 15.47 6.25 10.90
N SER A 253 14.56 5.32 10.57
CA SER A 253 13.48 5.59 9.63
C SER A 253 12.55 6.68 10.12
N LEU A 254 12.12 6.62 11.37
CA LEU A 254 11.26 7.62 12.00
C LEU A 254 11.91 9.00 12.06
N ALA A 255 13.20 9.07 12.44
CA ALA A 255 13.95 10.32 12.50
C ALA A 255 14.11 10.97 11.13
N GLY A 256 14.44 10.17 10.10
CA GLY A 256 14.58 10.65 8.74
C GLY A 256 13.27 11.20 8.16
N ARG A 257 12.16 10.53 8.45
CA ARG A 257 10.81 11.00 8.10
C ARG A 257 10.43 12.28 8.84
N ALA A 258 10.58 12.29 10.17
CA ALA A 258 10.28 13.45 10.99
C ALA A 258 11.08 14.69 10.55
N CYS A 259 12.34 14.50 10.15
CA CYS A 259 13.19 15.56 9.63
C CYS A 259 12.66 16.17 8.32
N TYR A 260 12.02 15.38 7.48
CA TYR A 260 11.48 15.86 6.23
C TYR A 260 10.28 16.78 6.43
N PHE A 261 9.45 16.52 7.43
CA PHE A 261 8.34 17.38 7.77
C PHE A 261 8.81 18.73 8.29
N TRP A 262 8.02 19.77 8.12
CA TRP A 262 8.30 21.17 8.48
C TRP A 262 8.77 21.38 9.93
N LEU A 263 8.49 20.42 10.82
CA LEU A 263 8.92 20.43 12.22
C LEU A 263 10.44 20.67 12.39
N ALA A 264 11.20 20.12 11.48
CA ALA A 264 12.65 20.25 11.47
C ALA A 264 13.17 21.61 10.97
N GLN A 265 12.31 22.50 10.44
CA GLN A 265 12.77 23.79 9.87
C GLN A 265 13.50 24.66 10.87
N LYS A 266 13.16 24.58 12.16
CA LYS A 266 13.81 25.33 13.22
C LYS A 266 15.13 24.72 13.70
N LYS A 267 15.43 23.47 13.31
CA LYS A 267 16.59 22.70 13.82
C LYS A 267 17.72 22.57 12.82
N PHE A 268 17.44 22.82 11.56
CA PHE A 268 18.42 22.74 10.47
C PHE A 268 18.55 24.09 9.78
N ASP A 269 19.78 24.54 9.59
CA ASP A 269 20.10 25.85 9.02
C ASP A 269 19.70 25.97 7.54
N SER A 270 19.52 24.83 6.87
CA SER A 270 19.17 24.81 5.45
C SER A 270 18.41 23.55 5.03
N GLN A 271 17.72 23.61 3.90
CA GLN A 271 17.07 22.45 3.27
C GLN A 271 18.10 21.39 2.85
N ILE A 272 19.32 21.81 2.49
CA ILE A 272 20.41 20.91 2.14
C ILE A 272 20.77 20.06 3.34
N SER A 273 20.92 20.65 4.53
CA SER A 273 21.22 19.94 5.78
C SER A 273 20.13 18.93 6.13
N ARG A 274 18.86 19.28 5.94
CA ARG A 274 17.71 18.35 6.13
C ARG A 274 17.79 17.16 5.17
N SER A 275 18.00 17.43 3.89
CA SER A 275 18.11 16.38 2.87
C SER A 275 19.28 15.43 3.15
N GLN A 276 20.43 15.97 3.59
CA GLN A 276 21.59 15.16 3.98
C GLN A 276 21.29 14.28 5.20
N PHE A 277 20.62 14.83 6.21
CA PHE A 277 20.22 14.07 7.39
C PHE A 277 19.23 12.95 7.00
N THR A 278 18.19 13.25 6.20
CA THR A 278 17.22 12.26 5.71
C THR A 278 17.91 11.13 4.95
N ARG A 279 18.86 11.44 4.05
CA ARG A 279 19.61 10.44 3.30
C ARG A 279 20.53 9.60 4.20
N LYS A 280 21.15 10.22 5.20
CA LYS A 280 21.95 9.50 6.22
C LYS A 280 21.10 8.51 6.99
N MET A 281 19.91 8.91 7.42
CA MET A 281 18.96 8.05 8.14
C MET A 281 18.46 6.92 7.24
N LEU A 282 18.18 7.19 5.96
CA LEU A 282 17.78 6.16 5.01
C LEU A 282 18.90 5.12 4.81
N ALA A 283 20.13 5.56 4.58
CA ALA A 283 21.27 4.66 4.43
C ALA A 283 21.47 3.76 5.65
N ALA A 284 21.33 4.32 6.87
CA ALA A 284 21.41 3.57 8.11
C ALA A 284 20.27 2.55 8.25
N SER A 285 19.04 2.95 7.93
CA SER A 285 17.87 2.06 7.94
C SER A 285 17.98 0.95 6.90
N ASP A 286 18.44 1.25 5.68
CA ASP A 286 18.67 0.24 4.63
C ASP A 286 19.73 -0.78 5.05
N ALA A 287 20.83 -0.32 5.62
CA ALA A 287 21.89 -1.20 6.14
C ALA A 287 21.37 -2.11 7.27
N ALA A 288 20.58 -1.55 8.19
CA ALA A 288 19.93 -2.33 9.24
C ALA A 288 19.00 -3.39 8.67
N LEU A 289 18.12 -3.02 7.75
CA LEU A 289 17.14 -3.93 7.12
C LEU A 289 17.85 -5.07 6.35
N GLN A 290 18.84 -4.74 5.52
CA GLN A 290 19.60 -5.75 4.76
C GLN A 290 20.32 -6.73 5.69
N THR A 291 20.89 -6.23 6.78
CA THR A 291 21.58 -7.07 7.75
C THR A 291 20.60 -7.96 8.54
N CYS A 292 19.44 -7.44 8.94
CA CYS A 292 18.40 -8.22 9.61
C CYS A 292 17.91 -9.39 8.75
N LYS A 293 17.76 -9.20 7.44
CA LYS A 293 17.39 -10.29 6.51
C LYS A 293 18.38 -11.45 6.47
N ILE A 294 19.64 -11.20 6.83
CA ILE A 294 20.69 -12.22 6.88
C ILE A 294 20.73 -12.89 8.26
N LEU A 295 20.55 -12.09 9.32
CA LEU A 295 20.76 -12.53 10.69
C LEU A 295 19.59 -13.25 11.31
N THR A 296 18.38 -12.76 11.08
CA THR A 296 17.20 -13.19 11.84
C THR A 296 16.08 -13.73 10.92
N PRO A 297 15.33 -14.74 11.36
CA PRO A 297 14.05 -15.06 10.74
C PRO A 297 13.08 -13.87 10.80
N LEU A 298 12.14 -13.84 9.85
CA LEU A 298 11.07 -12.84 9.81
C LEU A 298 10.30 -12.79 11.14
N ASN A 299 10.10 -11.58 11.66
CA ASN A 299 9.39 -11.32 12.91
C ASN A 299 8.67 -9.97 12.87
N ASP A 300 7.92 -9.63 13.92
CA ASP A 300 7.14 -8.39 13.98
C ASP A 300 8.00 -7.12 13.89
N LEU A 301 9.20 -7.13 14.45
CA LEU A 301 10.12 -5.98 14.38
C LEU A 301 10.67 -5.79 12.96
N THR A 302 10.90 -6.87 12.22
CA THR A 302 11.32 -6.78 10.81
C THR A 302 10.19 -6.21 9.93
N ILE A 303 8.92 -6.52 10.22
CA ILE A 303 7.77 -5.89 9.56
C ILE A 303 7.73 -4.39 9.86
N TRP A 304 7.91 -3.99 11.11
CA TRP A 304 7.97 -2.57 11.46
C TRP A 304 9.11 -1.88 10.71
N LEU A 305 10.27 -2.49 10.66
CA LEU A 305 11.44 -1.92 9.99
C LEU A 305 11.21 -1.78 8.48
N VAL A 306 10.72 -2.81 7.78
CA VAL A 306 10.50 -2.72 6.33
C VAL A 306 9.41 -1.70 6.00
N HIS A 307 8.35 -1.61 6.82
CA HIS A 307 7.30 -0.61 6.66
C HIS A 307 7.84 0.82 6.83
N GLU A 308 8.51 1.13 7.97
CA GLU A 308 9.05 2.46 8.22
C GLU A 308 10.16 2.85 7.23
N ASN A 309 10.97 1.89 6.79
CA ASN A 309 11.97 2.10 5.75
C ASN A 309 11.33 2.40 4.39
N LEU A 310 10.24 1.68 4.01
CA LEU A 310 9.47 2.00 2.81
C LEU A 310 8.99 3.45 2.84
N LEU A 311 8.45 3.87 3.98
CA LEU A 311 7.94 5.21 4.18
C LEU A 311 9.05 6.27 4.07
N LEU A 312 10.22 6.02 4.65
CA LEU A 312 11.38 6.90 4.53
C LEU A 312 11.95 6.89 3.11
N SER A 313 12.04 5.72 2.46
CA SER A 313 12.49 5.59 1.07
C SER A 313 11.61 6.39 0.12
N HIS A 314 10.30 6.35 0.37
CA HIS A 314 9.32 7.12 -0.36
C HIS A 314 9.57 8.64 -0.24
N VAL A 315 9.84 9.11 1.00
CA VAL A 315 10.21 10.51 1.28
C VAL A 315 11.50 10.93 0.57
N ALA A 316 12.51 10.07 0.58
CA ALA A 316 13.83 10.42 0.09
C ALA A 316 14.00 10.27 -1.42
N ASN A 317 13.32 9.30 -2.03
CA ASN A 317 13.53 8.88 -3.43
C ASN A 317 12.33 9.16 -4.34
N GLY A 318 11.18 9.51 -3.77
CA GLY A 318 9.96 9.75 -4.52
C GLY A 318 9.07 8.52 -4.77
N VAL A 319 7.76 8.77 -4.96
CA VAL A 319 6.72 7.73 -5.19
C VAL A 319 7.00 6.87 -6.41
N SER A 320 7.41 7.51 -7.50
CA SER A 320 7.64 6.84 -8.79
C SER A 320 8.90 6.00 -8.80
N SER A 321 9.74 6.10 -7.77
CA SER A 321 10.99 5.37 -7.66
C SER A 321 10.77 3.85 -7.74
N PRO A 322 11.47 3.15 -8.64
CA PRO A 322 11.44 1.69 -8.70
C PRO A 322 11.81 1.03 -7.36
N HIS A 323 12.64 1.71 -6.57
CA HIS A 323 13.05 1.24 -5.25
C HIS A 323 11.88 1.18 -4.26
N VAL A 324 11.03 2.20 -4.24
CA VAL A 324 9.82 2.24 -3.43
C VAL A 324 8.86 1.12 -3.80
N TRP A 325 8.63 0.91 -5.10
CA TRP A 325 7.78 -0.19 -5.57
C TRP A 325 8.35 -1.57 -5.22
N SER A 326 9.67 -1.75 -5.30
CA SER A 326 10.33 -2.99 -4.86
C SER A 326 10.17 -3.21 -3.36
N ARG A 327 10.35 -2.16 -2.54
CA ARG A 327 10.20 -2.23 -1.09
C ARG A 327 8.76 -2.57 -0.66
N LEU A 328 7.75 -2.05 -1.38
CA LEU A 328 6.37 -2.48 -1.18
C LEU A 328 6.18 -3.98 -1.46
N GLY A 329 6.88 -4.51 -2.49
CA GLY A 329 6.90 -5.94 -2.77
C GLY A 329 7.47 -6.76 -1.62
N GLU A 330 8.55 -6.32 -1.01
CA GLU A 330 9.13 -6.94 0.18
C GLU A 330 8.14 -6.91 1.35
N LEU A 331 7.55 -5.75 1.65
CA LEU A 331 6.55 -5.62 2.72
C LEU A 331 5.36 -6.56 2.51
N SER A 332 4.82 -6.65 1.29
CA SER A 332 3.70 -7.53 1.00
C SER A 332 4.07 -9.01 1.18
N THR A 333 5.25 -9.41 0.75
CA THR A 333 5.78 -10.76 0.93
C THR A 333 5.91 -11.10 2.42
N ASP A 334 6.48 -10.20 3.20
CA ASP A 334 6.72 -10.38 4.63
C ASP A 334 5.40 -10.44 5.43
N ILE A 335 4.39 -9.62 5.07
CA ILE A 335 3.04 -9.66 5.64
C ILE A 335 2.39 -11.04 5.45
N PHE A 336 2.46 -11.59 4.24
CA PHE A 336 1.90 -12.91 3.96
C PHE A 336 2.71 -14.02 4.65
N ALA A 337 4.02 -13.93 4.65
CA ALA A 337 4.89 -14.92 5.25
C ALA A 337 4.76 -14.98 6.79
N LEU A 338 4.54 -13.84 7.46
CA LEU A 338 4.26 -13.80 8.91
C LEU A 338 2.78 -14.04 9.25
N GLY A 339 1.89 -14.05 8.26
CA GLY A 339 0.47 -14.33 8.43
C GLY A 339 -0.37 -13.15 8.95
N LEU A 340 0.11 -11.89 8.82
CA LEU A 340 -0.65 -10.72 9.30
C LEU A 340 -1.99 -10.51 8.58
N HIS A 341 -2.14 -11.07 7.38
CA HIS A 341 -3.37 -11.02 6.60
C HIS A 341 -4.47 -11.94 7.13
N ARG A 342 -4.16 -12.78 8.11
CA ARG A 342 -5.09 -13.77 8.69
C ARG A 342 -5.40 -13.48 10.15
N GLU A 343 -6.67 -13.62 10.51
CA GLU A 343 -7.06 -13.62 11.92
C GLU A 343 -6.76 -14.99 12.54
N PRO A 344 -6.06 -15.08 13.68
CA PRO A 344 -5.79 -16.35 14.35
C PRO A 344 -7.10 -17.06 14.71
N LYS A 345 -7.15 -18.38 14.48
CA LYS A 345 -8.28 -19.23 14.85
C LYS A 345 -7.93 -20.01 16.12
N GLY A 346 -8.76 -19.90 17.14
CA GLY A 346 -8.56 -20.58 18.44
C GLY A 346 -7.77 -19.78 19.46
N SER A 347 -7.15 -20.44 20.44
CA SER A 347 -6.32 -19.77 21.44
C SER A 347 -5.09 -19.15 20.77
N THR A 348 -4.94 -17.84 20.92
CA THR A 348 -3.82 -17.13 20.32
C THR A 348 -2.52 -17.42 21.06
N GLU A 349 -1.47 -17.72 20.32
CA GLU A 349 -0.10 -17.86 20.86
C GLU A 349 0.62 -16.51 21.03
N ILE A 350 -0.09 -15.41 20.83
CA ILE A 350 0.43 -14.03 20.89
C ILE A 350 -0.39 -13.17 21.85
N PRO A 351 0.25 -12.26 22.60
CA PRO A 351 -0.48 -11.35 23.49
C PRO A 351 -1.47 -10.45 22.73
N GLY A 352 -2.56 -10.06 23.37
CA GLY A 352 -3.63 -9.25 22.77
C GLY A 352 -3.14 -7.93 22.18
N PHE A 353 -2.24 -7.20 22.87
CA PHE A 353 -1.65 -5.95 22.36
C PHE A 353 -0.87 -6.17 21.06
N MET A 354 -0.22 -7.33 20.91
CA MET A 354 0.55 -7.65 19.71
C MET A 354 -0.37 -8.02 18.54
N LEU A 355 -1.45 -8.75 18.80
CA LEU A 355 -2.46 -9.05 17.80
C LEU A 355 -3.09 -7.75 17.25
N GLU A 356 -3.44 -6.81 18.14
CA GLU A 356 -3.94 -5.51 17.74
C GLU A 356 -2.89 -4.69 16.98
N SER A 357 -1.63 -4.73 17.39
CA SER A 357 -0.52 -4.11 16.63
C SER A 357 -0.38 -4.70 15.23
N ARG A 358 -0.55 -6.02 15.06
CA ARG A 358 -0.55 -6.68 13.74
C ARG A 358 -1.73 -6.23 12.88
N ARG A 359 -2.93 -6.08 13.45
CA ARG A 359 -4.10 -5.53 12.74
C ARG A 359 -3.84 -4.10 12.27
N ARG A 360 -3.27 -3.24 13.12
CA ARG A 360 -2.87 -1.87 12.74
C ARG A 360 -1.85 -1.88 11.60
N GLN A 361 -0.84 -2.74 11.70
CA GLN A 361 0.22 -2.86 10.70
C GLN A 361 -0.32 -3.35 9.35
N PHE A 362 -1.22 -4.37 9.36
CA PHE A 362 -1.86 -4.85 8.14
C PHE A 362 -2.72 -3.76 7.50
N ALA A 363 -3.54 -3.06 8.28
CA ALA A 363 -4.41 -1.99 7.77
C ALA A 363 -3.60 -0.85 7.12
N ALA A 364 -2.48 -0.47 7.73
CA ALA A 364 -1.59 0.55 7.17
C ALA A 364 -0.93 0.09 5.86
N ALA A 365 -0.39 -1.12 5.84
CA ALA A 365 0.25 -1.67 4.65
C ALA A 365 -0.76 -1.87 3.50
N TYR A 366 -1.98 -2.28 3.81
CA TYR A 366 -3.07 -2.43 2.84
C TYR A 366 -3.43 -1.10 2.19
N GLN A 367 -3.61 -0.05 3.00
CA GLN A 367 -3.86 1.30 2.49
C GLN A 367 -2.71 1.80 1.61
N LEU A 368 -1.48 1.64 2.07
CA LEU A 368 -0.27 2.05 1.35
C LEU A 368 -0.17 1.38 -0.02
N ASP A 369 -0.45 0.08 -0.08
CA ASP A 369 -0.50 -0.69 -1.32
C ASP A 369 -1.51 -0.11 -2.32
N LYS A 370 -2.75 0.19 -1.87
CA LYS A 370 -3.79 0.75 -2.75
C LYS A 370 -3.43 2.14 -3.26
N ASN A 371 -2.85 2.96 -2.42
CA ASN A 371 -2.43 4.31 -2.81
C ASN A 371 -1.31 4.28 -3.86
N LEU A 372 -0.27 3.48 -3.64
CA LEU A 372 0.83 3.31 -4.59
C LEU A 372 0.36 2.67 -5.90
N ALA A 373 -0.50 1.65 -5.82
CA ALA A 373 -1.09 1.01 -6.99
C ALA A 373 -1.93 1.99 -7.82
N THR A 374 -2.76 2.82 -7.18
CA THR A 374 -3.57 3.86 -7.84
C THR A 374 -2.67 4.87 -8.55
N PHE A 375 -1.66 5.38 -7.84
CA PHE A 375 -0.77 6.40 -8.37
C PHE A 375 0.04 5.91 -9.57
N LEU A 376 0.55 4.68 -9.49
CA LEU A 376 1.42 4.11 -10.53
C LEU A 376 0.64 3.39 -11.65
N GLY A 377 -0.69 3.26 -11.55
CA GLY A 377 -1.49 2.47 -12.49
C GLY A 377 -1.10 0.98 -12.50
N ARG A 378 -0.63 0.43 -11.37
CA ARG A 378 -0.12 -0.94 -11.26
C ARG A 378 -1.05 -1.81 -10.43
N PRO A 379 -1.04 -3.16 -10.65
CA PRO A 379 -1.83 -4.07 -9.82
C PRO A 379 -1.43 -4.00 -8.35
N PRO A 380 -2.40 -3.92 -7.42
CA PRO A 380 -2.12 -4.00 -5.99
C PRO A 380 -1.51 -5.34 -5.62
N ARG A 381 -0.71 -5.37 -4.54
CA ARG A 381 0.05 -6.54 -4.09
C ARG A 381 -0.60 -7.27 -2.92
N ILE A 382 -1.45 -6.59 -2.15
CA ILE A 382 -2.14 -7.13 -0.96
C ILE A 382 -3.65 -7.20 -1.24
N PRO A 383 -4.16 -8.24 -1.93
CA PRO A 383 -5.58 -8.35 -2.25
C PRO A 383 -6.41 -8.73 -1.01
N TRP A 384 -7.54 -8.07 -0.84
CA TRP A 384 -8.49 -8.35 0.25
C TRP A 384 -9.06 -9.77 0.21
N ARG A 385 -9.24 -10.34 -0.97
CA ARG A 385 -9.81 -11.69 -1.18
C ARG A 385 -9.14 -12.80 -0.38
N TYR A 386 -7.87 -12.66 -0.06
CA TYR A 386 -7.09 -13.65 0.68
C TYR A 386 -6.86 -13.26 2.13
N SER A 387 -7.54 -12.22 2.60
CA SER A 387 -7.37 -11.67 3.94
C SER A 387 -8.65 -11.81 4.74
N ASP A 388 -8.55 -12.21 6.00
CA ASP A 388 -9.63 -12.22 6.98
C ASP A 388 -9.24 -11.48 8.27
N CYS A 389 -8.16 -10.69 8.21
CA CYS A 389 -7.70 -9.86 9.31
C CYS A 389 -8.79 -8.87 9.72
N ARG A 390 -9.12 -8.80 11.00
CA ARG A 390 -10.09 -7.84 11.53
C ARG A 390 -9.57 -6.41 11.45
N MET A 391 -10.48 -5.45 11.39
CA MET A 391 -10.12 -4.04 11.52
C MET A 391 -9.51 -3.76 12.89
N PRO A 392 -8.50 -2.87 12.98
CA PRO A 392 -7.97 -2.43 14.27
C PRO A 392 -9.10 -1.83 15.14
N LEU A 393 -8.99 -1.92 16.44
CA LEU A 393 -9.90 -1.25 17.39
C LEU A 393 -9.59 0.25 17.43
N ASP A 394 -10.63 1.06 17.63
CA ASP A 394 -10.49 2.51 17.82
C ASP A 394 -10.15 2.84 19.27
N ILE A 395 -8.92 2.54 19.66
CA ILE A 395 -8.36 2.74 21.00
C ILE A 395 -7.07 3.55 20.95
N SER A 396 -6.75 4.25 22.04
CA SER A 396 -5.50 5.01 22.15
C SER A 396 -4.27 4.09 22.19
N ASP A 397 -3.09 4.67 21.98
CA ASP A 397 -1.83 3.94 22.08
C ASP A 397 -1.55 3.50 23.52
N GLU A 398 -1.99 4.29 24.50
CA GLU A 398 -1.90 3.99 25.92
C GLU A 398 -2.83 2.82 26.31
N ALA A 399 -4.05 2.81 25.79
CA ALA A 399 -4.98 1.71 26.01
C ALA A 399 -4.49 0.41 25.37
N LEU A 400 -3.78 0.49 24.24
CA LEU A 400 -3.17 -0.67 23.59
C LEU A 400 -2.14 -1.39 24.48
N VAL A 401 -1.32 -0.62 25.21
CA VAL A 401 -0.26 -1.17 26.06
C VAL A 401 -0.69 -1.42 27.51
N ALA A 402 -1.90 -1.02 27.88
CA ALA A 402 -2.43 -1.24 29.21
C ALA A 402 -2.61 -2.72 29.51
N ASP A 403 -2.44 -3.09 30.77
CA ASP A 403 -2.62 -4.45 31.23
C ASP A 403 -4.07 -4.92 31.06
N GLY A 404 -4.24 -6.16 30.67
CA GLY A 404 -5.56 -6.79 30.58
C GLY A 404 -6.35 -6.47 29.30
N LEU A 405 -5.70 -6.01 28.21
CA LEU A 405 -6.36 -5.85 26.92
C LEU A 405 -6.93 -7.20 26.45
N SER A 406 -8.23 -7.41 26.66
CA SER A 406 -8.97 -8.56 26.13
C SER A 406 -9.58 -8.19 24.78
N LEU A 407 -9.18 -8.89 23.73
CA LEU A 407 -9.71 -8.65 22.37
C LEU A 407 -11.03 -9.39 22.12
N ASP A 408 -11.41 -10.33 22.98
CA ASP A 408 -12.60 -11.17 22.82
C ASP A 408 -13.84 -10.62 23.54
N SER A 409 -13.63 -9.72 24.49
CA SER A 409 -14.72 -8.95 25.11
C SER A 409 -14.69 -7.53 24.58
N PRO A 410 -15.83 -6.96 24.12
CA PRO A 410 -15.92 -5.51 23.92
C PRO A 410 -15.47 -4.88 25.24
N GLN A 411 -14.35 -4.16 25.21
CA GLN A 411 -13.82 -3.54 26.44
C GLN A 411 -14.92 -2.68 27.04
N ASP A 412 -15.38 -3.06 28.20
CA ASP A 412 -16.51 -2.48 28.89
C ASP A 412 -16.42 -0.95 28.87
N GLY A 413 -17.15 -0.32 27.95
CA GLY A 413 -17.32 1.11 27.87
C GLY A 413 -16.25 1.93 27.09
N ILE A 414 -15.34 1.34 26.31
CA ILE A 414 -14.38 2.11 25.49
C ILE A 414 -14.77 2.13 24.01
N VAL A 415 -15.17 0.98 23.46
CA VAL A 415 -15.58 0.85 22.06
C VAL A 415 -16.98 0.25 21.94
N ASP A 416 -17.66 0.57 20.86
CA ASP A 416 -18.95 -0.02 20.51
C ASP A 416 -18.80 -1.42 19.89
N SER A 417 -19.93 -2.06 19.55
CA SER A 417 -19.97 -3.38 18.92
C SER A 417 -19.28 -3.43 17.55
N MET A 418 -19.09 -2.28 16.91
CA MET A 418 -18.37 -2.13 15.65
C MET A 418 -16.88 -1.81 15.86
N GLY A 419 -16.44 -1.64 17.11
CA GLY A 419 -15.07 -1.30 17.48
C GLY A 419 -14.71 0.19 17.35
N TRP A 420 -15.67 1.09 17.27
CA TRP A 420 -15.47 2.55 17.31
C TRP A 420 -15.46 3.07 18.74
N ASN A 421 -14.64 4.09 18.98
CA ASN A 421 -14.57 4.80 20.26
C ASN A 421 -15.92 5.48 20.59
N ILE A 422 -16.51 5.14 21.73
CA ILE A 422 -17.83 5.68 22.15
C ILE A 422 -17.74 7.09 22.72
N ASN A 423 -16.56 7.55 23.12
CA ASN A 423 -16.37 8.87 23.74
C ASN A 423 -16.15 9.99 22.69
N GLY A 424 -16.20 9.68 21.39
CA GLY A 424 -15.98 10.65 20.32
C GLY A 424 -14.57 11.25 20.29
N LEU A 425 -13.57 10.52 20.79
CA LEU A 425 -12.18 10.95 20.81
C LEU A 425 -11.52 10.69 19.44
N PHE A 426 -10.61 11.59 19.08
CA PHE A 426 -9.78 11.41 17.87
C PHE A 426 -8.54 10.59 18.22
N GLN A 427 -8.50 9.34 17.79
CA GLN A 427 -7.36 8.45 17.98
C GLN A 427 -6.62 8.23 16.65
N ARG A 428 -5.33 7.86 16.71
CA ARG A 428 -4.59 7.44 15.50
C ARG A 428 -5.25 6.23 14.84
N SER A 429 -5.74 5.31 15.66
CA SER A 429 -6.50 4.14 15.21
C SER A 429 -7.81 4.48 14.51
N SER A 430 -8.50 5.58 14.89
CA SER A 430 -9.72 6.04 14.19
C SER A 430 -9.44 6.29 12.70
N TRP A 431 -8.36 7.03 12.42
CA TRP A 431 -7.97 7.37 11.04
C TRP A 431 -7.48 6.16 10.26
N LEU A 432 -6.79 5.25 10.93
CA LEU A 432 -6.34 4.01 10.32
C LEU A 432 -7.53 3.15 9.87
N ARG A 433 -8.58 3.07 10.71
CA ARG A 433 -9.84 2.36 10.38
C ARG A 433 -10.56 3.02 9.21
N VAL A 434 -10.77 4.34 9.25
CA VAL A 434 -11.45 5.08 8.17
C VAL A 434 -10.74 4.85 6.84
N ARG A 435 -9.42 4.99 6.81
CA ARG A 435 -8.62 4.81 5.60
C ARG A 435 -8.61 3.36 5.11
N PHE A 436 -8.62 2.41 6.02
CA PHE A 436 -8.74 0.99 5.67
C PHE A 436 -10.08 0.70 4.97
N ILE A 437 -11.22 1.19 5.53
CA ILE A 437 -12.55 1.05 4.93
C ILE A 437 -12.57 1.63 3.51
N ILE A 438 -12.06 2.85 3.33
CA ILE A 438 -12.00 3.50 2.00
C ILE A 438 -11.14 2.67 1.03
N SER A 439 -10.05 2.08 1.53
CA SER A 439 -9.12 1.28 0.72
C SER A 439 -9.70 -0.05 0.26
N THR A 440 -10.69 -0.63 0.96
CA THR A 440 -11.35 -1.86 0.48
C THR A 440 -12.13 -1.60 -0.81
N PHE A 441 -12.82 -0.46 -0.92
CA PHE A 441 -13.49 -0.06 -2.16
C PHE A 441 -12.48 0.30 -3.26
N ARG A 442 -11.36 0.92 -2.90
CA ARG A 442 -10.27 1.20 -3.84
C ARG A 442 -9.72 -0.08 -4.47
N ASP A 443 -9.60 -1.16 -3.71
CA ASP A 443 -9.15 -2.46 -4.20
C ASP A 443 -10.09 -3.01 -5.29
N GLU A 444 -11.40 -2.97 -5.04
CA GLU A 444 -12.41 -3.39 -6.01
C GLU A 444 -12.39 -2.53 -7.29
N ILE A 445 -12.26 -1.21 -7.15
CA ILE A 445 -12.17 -0.28 -8.30
C ILE A 445 -10.92 -0.57 -9.13
N LEU A 446 -9.77 -0.75 -8.49
CA LEU A 446 -8.51 -1.05 -9.18
C LEU A 446 -8.57 -2.39 -9.91
N GLU A 447 -9.19 -3.41 -9.32
CA GLU A 447 -9.38 -4.70 -9.96
C GLU A 447 -10.15 -4.54 -11.28
N ILE A 448 -11.29 -3.82 -11.25
CA ILE A 448 -12.09 -3.55 -12.43
C ILE A 448 -11.30 -2.75 -13.47
N SER A 449 -10.65 -1.67 -13.04
CA SER A 449 -9.88 -0.79 -13.93
C SER A 449 -8.78 -1.54 -14.68
N LEU A 450 -8.10 -2.45 -13.99
CA LEU A 450 -6.96 -3.18 -14.56
C LEU A 450 -7.35 -4.42 -15.39
N GLN A 451 -8.55 -4.98 -15.18
CA GLN A 451 -9.07 -6.10 -15.98
C GLN A 451 -9.71 -5.63 -17.30
N GLY A 452 -10.04 -4.35 -17.41
CA GLY A 452 -10.76 -3.78 -18.52
C GLY A 452 -12.29 -3.86 -18.37
N MET A 453 -12.98 -2.94 -19.03
CA MET A 453 -14.42 -2.70 -18.88
C MET A 453 -15.27 -3.64 -19.75
N ALA A 454 -15.98 -4.57 -19.14
CA ALA A 454 -17.05 -5.34 -19.76
C ALA A 454 -18.43 -4.64 -19.59
N PRO A 455 -19.45 -4.95 -20.38
CA PRO A 455 -20.80 -4.36 -20.22
C PRO A 455 -21.40 -4.58 -18.82
N SER A 456 -21.12 -5.72 -18.19
CA SER A 456 -21.57 -6.04 -16.82
C SER A 456 -20.91 -5.20 -15.74
N THR A 457 -19.78 -4.57 -16.05
CA THR A 457 -18.95 -3.82 -15.11
C THR A 457 -19.61 -2.52 -14.66
N VAL A 458 -20.46 -1.92 -15.49
CA VAL A 458 -21.19 -0.68 -15.15
C VAL A 458 -22.02 -0.86 -13.88
N ARG A 459 -22.84 -1.93 -13.80
CA ARG A 459 -23.66 -2.22 -12.62
C ARG A 459 -22.81 -2.48 -11.38
N LEU A 460 -21.67 -3.12 -11.56
CA LEU A 460 -20.74 -3.41 -10.46
C LEU A 460 -20.12 -2.12 -9.93
N LEU A 461 -19.73 -1.17 -10.79
CA LEU A 461 -19.20 0.13 -10.39
C LEU A 461 -20.26 0.96 -9.65
N GLU A 462 -21.51 0.95 -10.11
CA GLU A 462 -22.65 1.60 -9.43
C GLU A 462 -22.90 0.98 -8.05
N ASP A 463 -22.82 -0.34 -7.91
CA ASP A 463 -22.92 -1.03 -6.62
C ASP A 463 -21.77 -0.63 -5.67
N ILE A 464 -20.53 -0.61 -6.16
CA ILE A 464 -19.37 -0.18 -5.36
C ILE A 464 -19.54 1.27 -4.89
N SER A 465 -20.01 2.18 -5.76
CA SER A 465 -20.27 3.57 -5.42
C SER A 465 -21.31 3.68 -4.29
N ASN A 466 -22.44 2.97 -4.41
CA ASN A 466 -23.48 2.96 -3.39
C ASN A 466 -23.00 2.39 -2.04
N ARG A 467 -22.24 1.29 -2.06
CA ARG A 467 -21.65 0.70 -0.84
C ARG A 467 -20.62 1.62 -0.21
N CYS A 468 -19.78 2.27 -1.01
CA CYS A 468 -18.78 3.22 -0.54
C CYS A 468 -19.46 4.44 0.12
N HIS A 469 -20.52 4.97 -0.48
CA HIS A 469 -21.32 6.04 0.09
C HIS A 469 -21.97 5.63 1.42
N SER A 470 -22.61 4.46 1.45
CA SER A 470 -23.24 3.92 2.68
C SER A 470 -22.21 3.71 3.80
N ALA A 471 -21.01 3.25 3.46
CA ALA A 471 -19.92 3.08 4.42
C ALA A 471 -19.44 4.43 4.96
N TRP A 472 -19.34 5.46 4.11
CA TRP A 472 -18.99 6.82 4.53
C TRP A 472 -20.03 7.40 5.51
N GLU A 473 -21.32 7.25 5.18
CA GLU A 473 -22.42 7.74 6.03
C GLU A 473 -22.56 6.95 7.35
N SER A 474 -22.02 5.73 7.42
CA SER A 474 -22.02 4.93 8.65
C SER A 474 -20.87 5.27 9.62
N LEU A 475 -19.90 6.10 9.19
CA LEU A 475 -18.81 6.52 10.06
C LEU A 475 -19.32 7.37 11.23
N PRO A 476 -18.68 7.33 12.40
CA PRO A 476 -18.97 8.25 13.50
C PRO A 476 -18.94 9.71 13.05
N ILE A 477 -19.93 10.50 13.48
CA ILE A 477 -20.12 11.89 13.02
C ILE A 477 -18.85 12.73 13.19
N HIS A 478 -18.14 12.58 14.32
CA HIS A 478 -16.95 13.37 14.63
C HIS A 478 -15.77 13.06 13.69
N LEU A 479 -15.75 11.88 13.02
CA LEU A 479 -14.72 11.51 12.06
C LEU A 479 -15.06 11.94 10.63
N ARG A 480 -16.31 12.34 10.35
CA ARG A 480 -16.71 12.82 9.03
C ARG A 480 -16.28 14.27 8.82
N TYR A 481 -15.96 14.60 7.57
CA TYR A 481 -15.56 15.94 7.20
C TYR A 481 -16.69 16.96 7.49
N ASN A 482 -16.33 18.01 8.21
CA ASN A 482 -17.17 19.17 8.44
C ASN A 482 -16.37 20.45 8.15
N PRO A 483 -16.82 21.29 7.20
CA PRO A 483 -16.13 22.54 6.88
C PRO A 483 -15.90 23.49 8.07
N GLN A 484 -16.76 23.40 9.12
CA GLN A 484 -16.66 24.24 10.32
C GLN A 484 -15.67 23.70 11.37
N SER A 485 -15.11 22.49 11.18
CA SER A 485 -14.16 21.89 12.16
C SER A 485 -12.90 22.73 12.39
N TRP A 486 -12.55 23.63 11.47
CA TRP A 486 -11.41 24.53 11.62
C TRP A 486 -11.62 25.63 12.66
N ASP A 487 -12.86 25.99 12.94
CA ASP A 487 -13.18 27.02 13.90
C ASP A 487 -13.08 26.53 15.35
N ASN A 488 -12.83 25.26 15.52
CA ASN A 488 -12.69 24.64 16.84
C ASN A 488 -11.25 24.74 17.36
N SER A 489 -11.09 24.62 18.66
CA SER A 489 -9.77 24.61 19.36
C SER A 489 -8.95 23.34 19.11
N LEU A 490 -9.32 22.54 18.12
CA LEU A 490 -8.62 21.29 17.79
C LEU A 490 -7.24 21.55 17.16
N PRO A 491 -6.25 20.67 17.41
CA PRO A 491 -4.97 20.73 16.74
C PRO A 491 -5.13 20.62 15.21
N ALA A 492 -4.29 21.34 14.46
CA ALA A 492 -4.35 21.36 13.00
C ALA A 492 -4.26 19.95 12.38
N ALA A 493 -3.39 19.10 12.91
CA ALA A 493 -3.24 17.73 12.45
C ALA A 493 -4.52 16.89 12.60
N VAL A 494 -5.31 17.12 13.65
CA VAL A 494 -6.61 16.46 13.83
C VAL A 494 -7.63 17.00 12.81
N CYS A 495 -7.64 18.31 12.55
CA CYS A 495 -8.54 18.92 11.57
C CYS A 495 -8.23 18.49 10.13
N LEU A 496 -6.98 18.14 9.83
CA LEU A 496 -6.58 17.66 8.50
C LEU A 496 -7.13 16.26 8.18
N MET A 497 -7.21 15.38 9.16
CA MET A 497 -7.57 13.98 8.94
C MET A 497 -8.95 13.78 8.31
N PRO A 498 -10.05 14.43 8.78
CA PRO A 498 -11.34 14.34 8.11
C PRO A 498 -11.31 14.80 6.66
N ILE A 499 -10.58 15.89 6.36
CA ILE A 499 -10.45 16.43 5.00
C ILE A 499 -9.79 15.40 4.11
N PHE A 500 -8.70 14.81 4.57
CA PHE A 500 -7.95 13.80 3.81
C PHE A 500 -8.75 12.53 3.61
N SER A 501 -9.45 12.08 4.61
CA SER A 501 -10.34 10.93 4.50
C SER A 501 -11.48 11.20 3.52
N TYR A 502 -12.03 12.40 3.53
CA TYR A 502 -13.08 12.83 2.59
C TYR A 502 -12.57 12.90 1.16
N LEU A 503 -11.39 13.51 0.94
CA LEU A 503 -10.76 13.53 -0.38
C LEU A 503 -10.45 12.13 -0.91
N ALA A 504 -10.01 11.22 -0.05
CA ALA A 504 -9.78 9.82 -0.42
C ALA A 504 -11.08 9.10 -0.79
N TYR A 505 -12.17 9.38 -0.07
CA TYR A 505 -13.52 8.90 -0.38
C TYR A 505 -14.01 9.45 -1.73
N LEU A 506 -13.95 10.77 -1.94
CA LEU A 506 -14.33 11.40 -3.21
C LEU A 506 -13.48 10.89 -4.38
N CYS A 507 -12.21 10.58 -4.13
CA CYS A 507 -11.34 10.01 -5.16
C CYS A 507 -11.79 8.61 -5.59
N ASN A 508 -12.40 7.80 -4.72
CA ASN A 508 -13.03 6.55 -5.14
C ASN A 508 -14.17 6.81 -6.12
N ASP A 509 -15.05 7.73 -5.78
CA ASP A 509 -16.15 8.09 -6.68
C ASP A 509 -15.63 8.72 -7.99
N PHE A 510 -14.64 9.59 -7.93
CA PHE A 510 -13.97 10.15 -9.12
C PHE A 510 -13.45 9.06 -10.06
N LEU A 511 -12.78 8.03 -9.53
CA LEU A 511 -12.29 6.92 -10.35
C LEU A 511 -13.43 6.10 -10.96
N ILE A 512 -14.50 5.85 -10.22
CA ILE A 512 -15.69 5.15 -10.69
C ILE A 512 -16.34 5.96 -11.82
N GLN A 513 -16.60 7.25 -11.59
CA GLN A 513 -17.27 8.11 -12.57
C GLN A 513 -16.41 8.29 -13.83
N ARG A 514 -15.11 8.34 -13.71
CA ARG A 514 -14.20 8.36 -14.87
C ARG A 514 -14.32 7.09 -15.71
N LEU A 515 -14.32 5.90 -15.08
CA LEU A 515 -14.51 4.64 -15.79
C LEU A 515 -15.89 4.54 -16.46
N LEU A 516 -16.93 5.09 -15.83
CA LEU A 516 -18.27 5.14 -16.40
C LEU A 516 -18.36 6.12 -17.58
N ALA A 517 -17.67 7.26 -17.48
CA ALA A 517 -17.63 8.29 -18.52
C ALA A 517 -16.93 7.79 -19.81
N GLU A 518 -15.85 7.00 -19.69
CA GLU A 518 -15.17 6.37 -20.82
C GLU A 518 -16.09 5.50 -21.70
N LYS A 519 -17.25 5.09 -21.19
CA LYS A 519 -18.29 4.33 -21.92
C LYS A 519 -19.37 5.20 -22.56
N ASN A 520 -19.13 6.50 -22.73
CA ASN A 520 -20.10 7.46 -23.28
C ASN A 520 -21.46 7.45 -22.53
N ASN A 521 -21.39 7.29 -21.21
CA ASN A 521 -22.58 7.36 -20.35
C ASN A 521 -22.81 8.84 -19.93
N PRO A 522 -23.88 9.50 -20.41
CA PRO A 522 -24.15 10.91 -20.07
C PRO A 522 -24.29 11.16 -18.57
N ARG A 523 -24.83 10.18 -17.82
CA ARG A 523 -24.93 10.27 -16.35
C ARG A 523 -23.55 10.22 -15.69
N GLY A 524 -22.67 9.35 -16.19
CA GLY A 524 -21.29 9.28 -15.71
C GLY A 524 -20.53 10.59 -15.95
N ASN A 525 -20.73 11.23 -17.10
CA ASN A 525 -20.12 12.52 -17.40
C ASN A 525 -20.58 13.63 -16.43
N ALA A 526 -21.88 13.75 -16.17
CA ALA A 526 -22.42 14.72 -15.22
C ALA A 526 -21.91 14.46 -13.79
N ALA A 527 -21.91 13.21 -13.34
CA ALA A 527 -21.43 12.81 -12.03
C ALA A 527 -19.90 13.05 -11.87
N LEU A 528 -19.10 12.80 -12.93
CA LEU A 528 -17.67 13.10 -12.94
C LEU A 528 -17.39 14.59 -12.76
N LEU A 529 -18.17 15.46 -13.41
CA LEU A 529 -18.05 16.90 -13.25
C LEU A 529 -18.44 17.34 -11.82
N SER A 530 -19.50 16.74 -11.27
CA SER A 530 -19.92 17.02 -9.89
C SER A 530 -18.86 16.64 -8.89
N VAL A 531 -18.39 15.40 -8.88
CA VAL A 531 -17.34 14.95 -7.93
C VAL A 531 -16.03 15.71 -8.11
N SER A 532 -15.67 16.07 -9.36
CA SER A 532 -14.49 16.90 -9.63
C SER A 532 -14.63 18.30 -9.01
N SER A 533 -15.84 18.90 -9.07
CA SER A 533 -16.11 20.18 -8.42
C SER A 533 -16.06 20.09 -6.90
N ASP A 534 -16.54 19.01 -6.31
CA ASP A 534 -16.51 18.78 -4.86
C ASP A 534 -15.06 18.58 -4.36
N ILE A 535 -14.26 17.83 -5.08
CA ILE A 535 -12.84 17.69 -4.80
C ILE A 535 -12.14 19.05 -4.87
N LEU A 536 -12.32 19.78 -5.98
CA LEU A 536 -11.69 21.09 -6.17
C LEU A 536 -12.08 22.07 -5.06
N SER A 537 -13.36 22.14 -4.71
CA SER A 537 -13.85 23.03 -3.65
C SER A 537 -13.29 22.67 -2.27
N THR A 538 -13.11 21.37 -2.00
CA THR A 538 -12.49 20.87 -0.75
C THR A 538 -11.02 21.24 -0.68
N VAL A 539 -10.29 21.07 -1.79
CA VAL A 539 -8.88 21.50 -1.92
C VAL A 539 -8.73 23.01 -1.69
N LEU A 540 -9.60 23.82 -2.29
CA LEU A 540 -9.55 25.28 -2.12
C LEU A 540 -9.83 25.72 -0.68
N ARG A 541 -10.75 25.04 0.02
CA ARG A 541 -11.00 25.31 1.45
C ARG A 541 -9.77 25.03 2.32
N LEU A 542 -9.04 23.96 2.03
CA LEU A 542 -7.76 23.69 2.68
C LEU A 542 -6.74 24.83 2.39
N GLY A 543 -6.72 25.36 1.16
CA GLY A 543 -5.88 26.48 0.75
C GLY A 543 -6.13 27.76 1.56
N THR A 544 -7.40 28.10 1.84
CA THR A 544 -7.75 29.30 2.64
C THR A 544 -7.31 29.19 4.10
N GLN A 545 -7.35 27.99 4.69
CA GLN A 545 -6.88 27.77 6.06
C GLN A 545 -5.35 27.88 6.19
N ARG A 546 -4.61 27.63 5.10
CA ARG A 546 -3.16 27.77 5.02
C ARG A 546 -2.68 29.21 5.29
N GLU A 547 -3.41 30.22 4.81
CA GLU A 547 -3.04 31.62 4.99
C GLU A 547 -2.88 31.99 6.47
N HIS A 548 -3.58 31.29 7.35
CA HIS A 548 -3.53 31.50 8.77
C HIS A 548 -2.54 30.58 9.52
N ARG A 549 -1.98 29.54 8.87
CA ARG A 549 -1.08 28.54 9.50
C ARG A 549 0.05 28.13 8.55
N VAL A 550 1.26 28.60 8.84
CA VAL A 550 2.49 28.32 8.05
C VAL A 550 2.78 26.83 7.89
N ASP A 551 2.22 26.02 8.76
CA ASP A 551 2.52 24.61 8.97
C ASP A 551 1.88 23.67 7.91
N LEU A 552 0.95 24.19 7.11
CA LEU A 552 0.17 23.39 6.16
C LEU A 552 0.68 23.46 4.71
N ARG A 553 1.81 24.11 4.45
CA ARG A 553 2.28 24.37 3.08
C ARG A 553 2.55 23.08 2.30
N GLN A 554 3.21 22.11 2.92
CA GLN A 554 3.58 20.87 2.23
C GLN A 554 2.38 19.96 2.02
N ASP A 555 1.50 19.84 3.03
CA ASP A 555 0.25 19.07 2.93
C ASP A 555 -0.64 19.61 1.81
N PHE A 556 -0.68 20.92 1.65
CA PHE A 556 -1.46 21.55 0.59
C PHE A 556 -0.87 21.31 -0.80
N THR A 557 0.44 21.39 -0.96
CA THR A 557 1.13 21.10 -2.23
C THR A 557 0.74 19.71 -2.75
N LEU A 558 0.75 18.73 -1.87
CA LEU A 558 0.41 17.36 -2.18
C LEU A 558 -1.07 17.20 -2.54
N THR A 559 -1.95 17.84 -1.76
CA THR A 559 -3.39 17.85 -2.02
C THR A 559 -3.71 18.42 -3.40
N ILE A 560 -3.01 19.49 -3.78
CA ILE A 560 -3.09 20.04 -5.13
C ILE A 560 -2.73 18.98 -6.17
N LEU A 561 -1.59 18.32 -6.01
CA LEU A 561 -1.09 17.34 -6.98
C LEU A 561 -2.01 16.13 -7.15
N LEU A 562 -2.48 15.56 -6.03
CA LEU A 562 -3.22 14.31 -6.06
C LEU A 562 -4.70 14.46 -6.40
N TYR A 563 -5.29 15.55 -5.95
CA TYR A 563 -6.74 15.76 -6.03
C TYR A 563 -7.10 16.99 -6.85
N GLY A 564 -6.41 18.10 -6.62
CA GLY A 564 -6.71 19.36 -7.29
C GLY A 564 -6.46 19.29 -8.80
N PHE A 565 -5.31 18.79 -9.21
CA PHE A 565 -4.94 18.70 -10.61
C PHE A 565 -5.86 17.83 -11.45
N PRO A 566 -6.10 16.55 -11.11
CA PRO A 566 -6.98 15.71 -11.91
C PRO A 566 -8.38 16.31 -12.04
N SER A 567 -8.93 16.84 -10.95
CA SER A 567 -10.25 17.42 -10.92
C SER A 567 -10.35 18.72 -11.72
N ALA A 568 -9.37 19.64 -11.56
CA ALA A 568 -9.33 20.88 -12.32
C ALA A 568 -9.18 20.61 -13.82
N SER A 569 -8.36 19.62 -14.20
CA SER A 569 -8.16 19.23 -15.61
C SER A 569 -9.46 18.76 -16.28
N ILE A 570 -10.24 17.90 -15.60
CA ILE A 570 -11.55 17.46 -16.11
C ILE A 570 -12.48 18.65 -16.29
N LEU A 571 -12.58 19.53 -15.28
CA LEU A 571 -13.51 20.68 -15.31
C LEU A 571 -13.14 21.70 -16.38
N ILE A 572 -11.85 22.03 -16.53
CA ILE A 572 -11.36 22.98 -17.54
C ILE A 572 -11.59 22.45 -18.95
N LYS A 573 -11.29 21.16 -19.20
CA LYS A 573 -11.53 20.53 -20.51
C LYS A 573 -13.00 20.48 -20.86
N ALA A 574 -13.87 20.15 -19.92
CA ALA A 574 -15.30 20.14 -20.14
C ALA A 574 -15.85 21.53 -20.49
N LEU A 575 -15.33 22.59 -19.82
CA LEU A 575 -15.68 23.99 -20.15
C LEU A 575 -15.20 24.38 -21.55
N GLN A 576 -13.97 24.00 -21.91
CA GLN A 576 -13.38 24.27 -23.23
C GLN A 576 -14.15 23.56 -24.35
N HIS A 577 -14.47 22.28 -24.14
CA HIS A 577 -15.27 21.53 -25.10
C HIS A 577 -16.66 22.14 -25.30
N HIS A 578 -17.37 22.48 -24.21
CA HIS A 578 -18.65 23.18 -24.28
C HIS A 578 -18.57 24.47 -25.12
N LYS A 579 -17.50 25.25 -24.93
CA LYS A 579 -17.31 26.50 -25.72
C LYS A 579 -17.07 26.22 -27.20
N ARG A 580 -16.26 25.22 -27.53
CA ARG A 580 -15.87 24.90 -28.92
C ARG A 580 -16.96 24.18 -29.69
N SER A 581 -17.61 23.15 -29.08
CA SER A 581 -18.63 22.31 -29.74
C SER A 581 -20.02 22.92 -29.69
N GLY A 582 -20.32 23.80 -28.73
CA GLY A 582 -21.67 24.25 -28.43
C GLY A 582 -22.57 23.21 -27.77
N GLU A 583 -22.05 22.03 -27.46
CA GLU A 583 -22.79 20.99 -26.73
C GLU A 583 -23.19 21.41 -25.32
N PRO A 584 -24.28 20.86 -24.76
CA PRO A 584 -24.73 21.22 -23.42
C PRO A 584 -23.67 20.92 -22.36
N PHE A 585 -23.39 21.89 -21.48
CA PHE A 585 -22.54 21.67 -20.32
C PHE A 585 -23.30 20.89 -19.24
N LEU A 586 -22.97 19.64 -19.03
CA LEU A 586 -23.70 18.70 -18.18
C LEU A 586 -23.52 18.94 -16.65
N TYR A 587 -22.82 19.97 -16.26
CA TYR A 587 -22.60 20.32 -14.85
C TYR A 587 -23.85 21.02 -14.28
N GLU A 588 -24.41 20.45 -13.22
CA GLU A 588 -25.66 20.99 -12.59
C GLU A 588 -25.42 22.23 -11.72
N GLY A 589 -24.18 22.52 -11.36
CA GLY A 589 -23.82 23.66 -10.55
C GLY A 589 -23.66 24.97 -11.33
N SER A 590 -23.32 26.05 -10.61
CA SER A 590 -23.08 27.37 -11.22
C SER A 590 -21.77 27.41 -12.00
N ARG A 591 -21.85 27.59 -13.33
CA ARG A 591 -20.69 27.77 -14.21
C ARG A 591 -19.79 28.93 -13.77
N SER A 592 -20.38 30.04 -13.32
CA SER A 592 -19.60 31.20 -12.86
C SER A 592 -18.88 30.93 -11.53
N ALA A 593 -19.47 30.13 -10.64
CA ALA A 593 -18.81 29.69 -9.42
C ALA A 593 -17.66 28.74 -9.73
N LEU A 594 -17.86 27.82 -10.69
CA LEU A 594 -16.82 26.90 -11.15
C LEU A 594 -15.60 27.65 -11.73
N ILE A 595 -15.83 28.63 -12.61
CA ILE A 595 -14.74 29.44 -13.20
C ILE A 595 -14.00 30.20 -12.09
N ARG A 596 -14.70 30.78 -11.12
CA ARG A 596 -14.04 31.42 -9.98
C ARG A 596 -13.18 30.46 -9.17
N ASN A 597 -13.68 29.25 -8.90
CA ASN A 597 -12.90 28.22 -8.19
C ASN A 597 -11.65 27.83 -8.97
N LEU A 598 -11.75 27.65 -10.28
CA LEU A 598 -10.61 27.37 -11.14
C LEU A 598 -9.59 28.52 -11.16
N SER A 599 -10.05 29.79 -11.20
CA SER A 599 -9.16 30.95 -11.12
C SER A 599 -8.42 31.03 -9.78
N VAL A 600 -9.10 30.72 -8.65
CA VAL A 600 -8.46 30.62 -7.33
C VAL A 600 -7.44 29.47 -7.31
N PHE A 601 -7.78 28.34 -7.92
CA PHE A 601 -6.87 27.20 -8.01
C PHE A 601 -5.58 27.57 -8.80
N ILE A 602 -5.73 28.26 -9.92
CA ILE A 602 -4.59 28.77 -10.72
C ILE A 602 -3.72 29.70 -9.88
N ALA A 603 -4.33 30.65 -9.14
CA ALA A 603 -3.60 31.53 -8.25
C ALA A 603 -2.81 30.77 -7.15
N HIS A 604 -3.36 29.68 -6.65
CA HIS A 604 -2.61 28.81 -5.73
C HIS A 604 -1.42 28.13 -6.44
N LEU A 605 -1.58 27.65 -7.69
CA LEU A 605 -0.46 27.07 -8.45
C LEU A 605 0.67 28.08 -8.64
N GLU A 606 0.34 29.33 -8.97
CA GLU A 606 1.30 30.43 -9.11
C GLU A 606 2.01 30.74 -7.79
N ALA A 607 1.27 30.78 -6.67
CA ALA A 607 1.83 31.03 -5.35
C ALA A 607 2.79 29.92 -4.87
N PHE A 608 2.69 28.69 -5.43
CA PHE A 608 3.61 27.58 -5.18
C PHE A 608 4.76 27.50 -6.16
N SER A 609 4.71 28.28 -7.25
CA SER A 609 5.78 28.38 -8.26
C SER A 609 6.96 29.15 -7.70
N HIS A 610 7.68 28.56 -6.72
CA HIS A 610 8.92 29.09 -6.19
C HIS A 610 10.09 28.18 -6.59
N PRO A 611 11.24 28.71 -7.05
CA PRO A 611 12.38 27.91 -7.53
C PRO A 611 12.89 26.84 -6.56
N ASP A 612 12.69 27.05 -5.26
CA ASP A 612 13.08 26.08 -4.23
C ASP A 612 12.12 24.89 -4.09
N ASN A 613 10.98 24.92 -4.78
CA ASN A 613 10.02 23.82 -4.77
C ASN A 613 10.40 22.79 -5.84
N VAL A 614 10.52 21.54 -5.46
CA VAL A 614 10.82 20.41 -6.39
C VAL A 614 9.77 20.31 -7.50
N SER A 615 8.54 20.72 -7.24
CA SER A 615 7.44 20.73 -8.21
C SER A 615 7.29 22.08 -8.96
N TYR A 616 8.26 22.99 -8.85
CA TYR A 616 8.19 24.35 -9.43
C TYR A 616 7.82 24.33 -10.91
N ALA A 617 8.57 23.60 -11.71
CA ALA A 617 8.36 23.56 -13.16
C ALA A 617 6.97 23.01 -13.54
N LEU A 618 6.44 22.08 -12.72
CA LEU A 618 5.10 21.52 -12.86
C LEU A 618 4.04 22.59 -12.62
N PHE A 619 4.09 23.24 -11.47
CA PHE A 619 3.09 24.24 -11.10
C PHE A 619 3.08 25.41 -12.08
N GLN A 620 4.26 25.87 -12.53
CA GLN A 620 4.38 26.95 -13.48
C GLN A 620 3.74 26.60 -14.84
N ARG A 621 4.05 25.42 -15.40
CA ARG A 621 3.47 24.99 -16.68
C ARG A 621 1.97 24.80 -16.59
N ALA A 622 1.50 24.20 -15.49
CA ALA A 622 0.08 23.97 -15.31
C ALA A 622 -0.71 25.26 -15.10
N SER A 623 -0.20 26.22 -14.33
CA SER A 623 -0.88 27.52 -14.17
C SER A 623 -0.98 28.24 -15.52
N GLN A 624 0.10 28.23 -16.33
CA GLN A 624 0.11 28.83 -17.66
C GLN A 624 -0.90 28.16 -18.60
N ALA A 625 -0.93 26.79 -18.63
CA ALA A 625 -1.86 26.06 -19.48
C ALA A 625 -3.33 26.28 -19.06
N PHE A 626 -3.60 26.24 -17.77
CA PHE A 626 -4.96 26.47 -17.26
C PHE A 626 -5.42 27.91 -17.46
N SER A 627 -4.55 28.92 -17.24
CA SER A 627 -4.85 30.31 -17.50
C SER A 627 -5.21 30.54 -18.96
N LYS A 628 -4.37 30.02 -19.90
CA LYS A 628 -4.63 30.14 -21.34
C LYS A 628 -6.01 29.58 -21.74
N ILE A 629 -6.40 28.42 -21.18
CA ILE A 629 -7.71 27.82 -21.49
C ILE A 629 -8.85 28.64 -20.87
N ILE A 630 -8.68 29.16 -19.64
CA ILE A 630 -9.69 30.01 -19.02
C ILE A 630 -9.86 31.32 -19.79
N ASP A 631 -8.77 31.96 -20.26
CA ASP A 631 -8.81 33.14 -21.10
C ASP A 631 -9.55 32.86 -22.41
N GLU A 632 -9.24 31.72 -23.09
CA GLU A 632 -9.99 31.26 -24.26
C GLU A 632 -11.48 31.11 -23.98
N ILE A 633 -11.88 30.56 -22.82
CA ILE A 633 -13.29 30.38 -22.42
C ILE A 633 -13.98 31.73 -22.19
N LEU A 634 -13.29 32.72 -21.66
CA LEU A 634 -13.86 34.03 -21.28
C LEU A 634 -13.93 35.02 -22.45
N GLU A 635 -12.99 34.96 -23.39
CA GLU A 635 -12.95 35.89 -24.53
C GLU A 635 -14.09 35.66 -25.53
N PRO A 636 -14.90 36.67 -25.86
CA PRO A 636 -15.93 36.56 -26.88
C PRO A 636 -15.28 36.59 -28.26
N GLY A 637 -15.42 35.53 -29.03
CA GLY A 637 -15.22 35.56 -30.49
C GLY A 637 -13.95 34.95 -31.07
N SER A 638 -13.12 34.24 -30.35
CA SER A 638 -12.00 33.47 -30.89
C SER A 638 -12.49 32.07 -31.37
N VAL A 639 -13.21 32.05 -32.48
CA VAL A 639 -13.39 30.82 -33.25
C VAL A 639 -12.18 30.72 -34.19
N ALA A 640 -11.22 29.85 -33.87
CA ALA A 640 -10.17 29.50 -34.80
C ALA A 640 -10.75 28.80 -36.03
N PRO A 641 -10.31 29.10 -37.25
CA PRO A 641 -10.81 28.45 -38.46
C PRO A 641 -10.39 26.98 -38.50
N ASP A 642 -11.27 26.19 -39.03
CA ASP A 642 -11.23 24.75 -39.32
C ASP A 642 -9.82 24.16 -39.50
N THR A 643 -9.34 23.49 -38.48
CA THR A 643 -8.45 22.35 -38.62
C THR A 643 -9.27 21.11 -38.38
N GLU A 644 -9.22 20.15 -39.29
CA GLU A 644 -9.90 18.87 -39.24
C GLU A 644 -9.70 18.22 -37.85
N PHE A 645 -10.80 18.02 -37.13
CA PHE A 645 -10.77 17.43 -35.80
C PHE A 645 -10.89 15.91 -35.95
N GLU A 646 -9.86 15.18 -35.58
CA GLU A 646 -10.02 13.83 -35.09
C GLU A 646 -10.93 13.87 -33.84
N GLU A 647 -11.92 13.04 -33.82
CA GLU A 647 -12.92 12.88 -32.75
C GLU A 647 -12.23 12.36 -31.49
N VAL A 648 -11.60 13.27 -30.74
CA VAL A 648 -10.90 12.96 -29.49
C VAL A 648 -11.96 12.77 -28.41
N SER A 649 -12.13 11.55 -27.92
CA SER A 649 -12.95 11.27 -26.75
C SER A 649 -12.55 12.18 -25.58
N LEU A 650 -13.51 12.93 -25.04
CA LEU A 650 -13.34 13.89 -23.92
C LEU A 650 -12.70 13.27 -22.68
N PHE A 651 -12.63 11.96 -22.63
CA PHE A 651 -12.31 11.16 -21.45
C PHE A 651 -11.11 10.22 -21.65
N ASP A 652 -10.40 10.34 -22.78
CA ASP A 652 -9.17 9.57 -22.99
C ASP A 652 -8.03 10.19 -22.20
N TYR A 653 -7.73 9.60 -21.04
CA TYR A 653 -6.68 10.05 -20.14
C TYR A 653 -5.28 9.92 -20.75
N ASP A 654 -5.08 8.92 -21.63
CA ASP A 654 -3.81 8.76 -22.35
C ASP A 654 -3.62 9.87 -23.39
N GLN A 655 -4.69 10.38 -24.00
CA GLN A 655 -4.64 11.58 -24.85
C GLN A 655 -4.59 12.90 -24.06
N MET A 656 -4.95 12.89 -22.76
CA MET A 656 -4.65 14.04 -21.88
C MET A 656 -3.15 14.29 -21.75
N ILE A 657 -2.31 13.30 -21.99
CA ILE A 657 -0.86 13.36 -21.96
C ILE A 657 -0.31 13.96 -23.26
N ASP A 658 -1.06 13.86 -24.36
CA ASP A 658 -0.60 14.16 -25.73
C ASP A 658 -1.00 15.56 -26.27
N MET A 659 -1.44 16.46 -25.41
CA MET A 659 -1.45 17.89 -25.77
C MET A 659 0.01 18.38 -25.83
N ASP A 660 0.42 18.93 -26.96
CA ASP A 660 1.73 19.52 -27.25
C ASP A 660 2.31 20.23 -26.01
N GLY A 661 3.14 19.55 -25.24
CA GLY A 661 3.80 20.07 -24.06
C GLY A 661 3.43 19.41 -22.70
N LEU A 662 2.55 18.40 -22.64
CA LEU A 662 2.21 17.66 -21.39
C LEU A 662 2.90 16.28 -21.27
N ASP A 663 3.74 15.90 -22.21
CA ASP A 663 4.60 14.70 -22.15
C ASP A 663 5.58 14.70 -20.95
N TRP A 664 5.67 15.81 -20.26
CA TRP A 664 6.41 15.98 -19.03
C TRP A 664 5.79 15.32 -17.78
N PHE A 665 4.50 14.92 -17.82
CA PHE A 665 3.86 14.16 -16.73
C PHE A 665 4.50 12.78 -16.56
N SER A 666 4.97 12.17 -17.66
CA SER A 666 5.68 10.89 -17.65
C SER A 666 7.12 10.99 -17.16
N THR A 667 7.73 12.18 -17.20
CA THR A 667 9.14 12.41 -16.87
C THR A 667 9.37 13.02 -15.48
N MET A 668 8.30 13.40 -14.77
CA MET A 668 8.41 14.04 -13.46
C MET A 668 8.53 13.08 -12.30
N ASP A 669 9.48 13.38 -11.44
CA ASP A 669 9.60 12.80 -10.11
C ASP A 669 8.52 13.38 -9.17
N PHE A 670 7.30 12.82 -9.22
CA PHE A 670 6.21 13.14 -8.29
C PHE A 670 6.53 12.76 -6.84
N GLY A 671 7.70 12.15 -6.62
CA GLY A 671 8.06 11.49 -5.40
C GLY A 671 8.14 12.36 -4.18
N VAL A 672 8.53 13.60 -4.34
CA VAL A 672 8.72 14.50 -3.20
C VAL A 672 7.39 15.03 -2.66
N ALA A 673 6.37 15.10 -3.50
CA ALA A 673 5.07 15.65 -3.10
C ALA A 673 4.10 14.65 -2.45
N PHE A 674 4.25 13.34 -2.74
CA PHE A 674 3.31 12.30 -2.31
C PHE A 674 3.52 11.80 -0.87
N ASN A 675 4.56 12.24 -0.23
CA ASN A 675 5.06 11.65 1.00
C ASN A 675 4.21 11.87 2.26
N GLN A 676 3.34 12.86 2.26
CA GLN A 676 2.60 13.24 3.47
C GLN A 676 1.27 12.51 3.65
N TRP A 677 0.77 11.85 2.59
CA TRP A 677 -0.58 11.27 2.57
C TRP A 677 -0.65 9.79 2.91
N LEU A 678 0.45 9.12 2.77
CA LEU A 678 0.53 7.71 3.09
C LEU A 678 0.69 7.49 4.60
N PHE A 679 0.71 8.58 5.35
CA PHE A 679 1.01 8.56 6.78
C PHE A 679 -0.01 9.31 7.62
#